data_e818417f84e2e1afadc98da83b4b8f28
#
_entry.id   e818417f84e2e1afadc98da83b4b8f28
#
_cell.length_a   1.000
_cell.length_b   1.000
_cell.length_c   1.000
_cell.angle_alpha   90.00
_cell.angle_beta   90.00
_cell.angle_gamma   90.00
#
_symmetry.space_group_name_H-M   'P 1'
#
loop_
_entity.id
_entity.type
_entity.pdbx_description
1 polymer ?
#
loop_
_entity_poly.entity_id
_entity_poly.type
_entity_poly.pdbx_seq_one_letter_code
_entity_poly.pdbx_strand_id
1 'polypeptide(L)'
;MSAENKQNNYDASQITVLEGLEPVRVRPGMYIGSTGPAGLHHLVYEIVDNSVDEALAGYCKHITVTINEDNSITVTDDGRGMPVDIHPKLGIPAVEVIHTQLHAGGKFGDGGYKVSGGLHGVGASVVNALSTHMIVEVKRNGNLYKQEYKRGKTVTELEIIGTSKETGSKTTFWPDAEIFDETVFDYDTLQRRMREMAFLNKGLRISIEDKREGKKKKESFHYEGGIIEFVQYLNKNKGVINNKIFYFEYEKEGYEVEVAMQYTDRYSELTLSYANNINTVEGGFHLVGLRAALTRTINDYARRTKLLKDNDDSLQGEDVREGLTAIVSVKLTNPQFEGQTKAKLGNSEVRGFVESNMNENLSFFLDENPKEAKLIVDKCLKAARAREAARKAREITRKTSVLETTSLPGKLADCSEKDPALSEIFLVEGDSAGGSAKSGRDRNRQAVLPLRGKILNVEKAREDKILNSDEIKNMITAFGCGVGSNFDITKLRYHKIIIMTDADVDGAHIRTLLLTFFYRFMTPLIEGGYVYAAQPPLFRVKQGKEIHYTYSDAEQDKLLAELKAKNKNAKIEIQRYKGLGEMDFNQLWETTMDYNHRTLVQIKIEVATAADEIFTTLMGDKVPPRKKFIEDNAKYATLDI
;
A
#
# COMPACT_ATOMS: atom_id res chain seq x y z
N MET A 1 5.50 -57.52 12.13
CA MET A 1 6.16 -56.81 11.01
C MET A 1 6.51 -55.46 11.50
N SER A 2 7.79 -55.22 11.71
CA SER A 2 8.35 -54.03 12.32
C SER A 2 8.20 -52.82 11.40
N ALA A 3 7.59 -51.75 11.89
CA ALA A 3 7.62 -50.42 11.27
C ALA A 3 9.06 -49.90 11.31
N GLU A 4 9.70 -49.80 10.17
CA GLU A 4 10.99 -49.12 10.03
C GLU A 4 10.81 -47.65 10.35
N ASN A 5 11.39 -47.25 11.47
CA ASN A 5 11.62 -45.87 11.85
C ASN A 5 12.65 -45.27 10.85
N LYS A 6 12.20 -44.60 9.79
CA LYS A 6 13.04 -43.72 9.00
C LYS A 6 13.41 -42.53 9.90
N GLN A 7 14.53 -42.67 10.62
CA GLN A 7 15.20 -41.50 11.18
C GLN A 7 15.58 -40.56 10.02
N ASN A 8 14.96 -39.40 9.95
CA ASN A 8 15.43 -38.30 9.12
C ASN A 8 16.80 -37.85 9.66
N ASN A 9 17.86 -38.47 9.16
CA ASN A 9 19.21 -38.00 9.42
C ASN A 9 19.41 -36.69 8.66
N TYR A 10 19.27 -35.56 9.38
CA TYR A 10 19.67 -34.25 8.88
C TYR A 10 21.19 -34.18 8.97
N ASP A 11 21.85 -34.31 7.83
CA ASP A 11 23.30 -34.29 7.69
C ASP A 11 23.77 -33.24 6.67
N ALA A 12 25.08 -33.11 6.52
CA ALA A 12 25.70 -32.10 5.66
C ALA A 12 25.29 -32.25 4.17
N SER A 13 24.86 -33.44 3.71
CA SER A 13 24.44 -33.66 2.34
C SER A 13 23.08 -33.00 2.01
N GLN A 14 22.30 -32.66 3.03
CA GLN A 14 21.01 -31.96 2.90
C GLN A 14 21.16 -30.41 2.88
N ILE A 15 22.37 -29.90 3.10
CA ILE A 15 22.66 -28.47 3.02
C ILE A 15 22.95 -28.13 1.55
N THR A 16 21.99 -27.47 0.90
CA THR A 16 22.14 -26.99 -0.49
C THR A 16 22.76 -25.60 -0.47
N VAL A 17 23.86 -25.41 -1.19
CA VAL A 17 24.47 -24.10 -1.45
C VAL A 17 24.04 -23.64 -2.82
N LEU A 18 23.37 -22.47 -2.88
CA LEU A 18 22.95 -21.84 -4.12
C LEU A 18 23.99 -20.79 -4.52
N GLU A 19 24.39 -20.76 -5.80
CA GLU A 19 25.42 -19.85 -6.31
C GLU A 19 24.82 -18.77 -7.24
N GLY A 20 25.53 -17.63 -7.34
CA GLY A 20 25.17 -16.54 -8.24
C GLY A 20 23.79 -15.96 -7.97
N LEU A 21 22.91 -15.95 -8.98
CA LEU A 21 21.53 -15.44 -8.90
C LEU A 21 20.47 -16.55 -8.68
N GLU A 22 20.85 -17.78 -8.50
CA GLU A 22 19.93 -18.89 -8.23
C GLU A 22 19.11 -18.68 -6.91
N PRO A 23 19.71 -18.17 -5.80
CA PRO A 23 18.95 -17.85 -4.59
C PRO A 23 17.77 -16.92 -4.83
N VAL A 24 17.91 -15.97 -5.76
CA VAL A 24 16.85 -15.00 -6.12
C VAL A 24 15.66 -15.72 -6.77
N ARG A 25 15.92 -16.66 -7.67
CA ARG A 25 14.88 -17.43 -8.36
C ARG A 25 14.18 -18.44 -7.44
N VAL A 26 14.94 -19.05 -6.51
CA VAL A 26 14.39 -20.04 -5.55
C VAL A 26 13.57 -19.35 -4.45
N ARG A 27 13.96 -18.15 -4.01
CA ARG A 27 13.31 -17.40 -2.93
C ARG A 27 13.06 -15.93 -3.31
N PRO A 28 12.28 -15.66 -4.38
CA PRO A 28 12.07 -14.29 -4.88
C PRO A 28 11.47 -13.36 -3.82
N GLY A 29 10.58 -13.86 -2.96
CA GLY A 29 9.97 -13.08 -1.89
C GLY A 29 10.95 -12.44 -0.91
N MET A 30 12.17 -12.99 -0.75
CA MET A 30 13.22 -12.37 0.07
C MET A 30 13.76 -11.07 -0.52
N TYR A 31 13.66 -10.88 -1.85
CA TYR A 31 14.22 -9.76 -2.59
C TYR A 31 13.18 -8.74 -3.03
N ILE A 32 11.97 -9.20 -3.41
CA ILE A 32 10.89 -8.36 -3.95
C ILE A 32 9.61 -8.40 -3.11
N GLY A 33 9.63 -9.05 -1.96
CA GLY A 33 8.53 -9.11 -1.00
C GLY A 33 7.43 -10.13 -1.36
N SER A 34 7.07 -10.29 -2.63
CA SER A 34 6.05 -11.25 -3.08
C SER A 34 6.23 -11.61 -4.56
N THR A 35 5.55 -12.66 -5.04
CA THR A 35 5.46 -13.03 -6.47
C THR A 35 4.16 -12.57 -7.14
N GLY A 36 3.27 -11.94 -6.39
CA GLY A 36 2.05 -11.32 -6.90
C GLY A 36 2.28 -9.94 -7.54
N PRO A 37 1.20 -9.19 -7.85
CA PRO A 37 1.26 -7.89 -8.54
C PRO A 37 2.23 -6.88 -7.91
N ALA A 38 2.28 -6.80 -6.57
CA ALA A 38 3.19 -5.88 -5.87
C ALA A 38 4.67 -6.18 -6.17
N GLY A 39 5.07 -7.46 -6.13
CA GLY A 39 6.43 -7.88 -6.48
C GLY A 39 6.74 -7.69 -7.96
N LEU A 40 5.76 -7.90 -8.85
CA LEU A 40 5.91 -7.62 -10.28
C LEU A 40 6.24 -6.14 -10.53
N HIS A 41 5.47 -5.22 -9.95
CA HIS A 41 5.71 -3.78 -10.09
C HIS A 41 7.01 -3.34 -9.42
N HIS A 42 7.46 -4.05 -8.37
CA HIS A 42 8.72 -3.77 -7.69
C HIS A 42 9.94 -3.89 -8.63
N LEU A 43 9.89 -4.78 -9.63
CA LEU A 43 10.94 -4.88 -10.66
C LEU A 43 11.13 -3.54 -11.40
N VAL A 44 10.02 -2.86 -11.71
CA VAL A 44 10.07 -1.55 -12.37
C VAL A 44 10.69 -0.50 -11.43
N TYR A 45 10.30 -0.54 -10.15
CA TYR A 45 10.81 0.41 -9.16
C TYR A 45 12.32 0.28 -8.97
N GLU A 46 12.88 -0.93 -8.92
CA GLU A 46 14.32 -1.15 -8.80
C GLU A 46 15.14 -0.56 -9.97
N ILE A 47 14.63 -0.63 -11.20
CA ILE A 47 15.30 -0.02 -12.35
C ILE A 47 15.13 1.50 -12.36
N VAL A 48 13.94 2.02 -12.04
CA VAL A 48 13.66 3.46 -11.96
C VAL A 48 14.47 4.11 -10.83
N ASP A 49 14.58 3.45 -9.67
CA ASP A 49 15.38 3.95 -8.54
C ASP A 49 16.85 4.15 -8.92
N ASN A 50 17.41 3.30 -9.79
CA ASN A 50 18.76 3.50 -10.30
C ASN A 50 18.88 4.78 -11.15
N SER A 51 17.87 5.08 -11.97
CA SER A 51 17.82 6.32 -12.75
C SER A 51 17.57 7.56 -11.87
N VAL A 52 16.77 7.41 -10.80
CA VAL A 52 16.56 8.47 -9.78
C VAL A 52 17.85 8.74 -9.00
N ASP A 53 18.65 7.72 -8.68
CA ASP A 53 19.95 7.90 -8.05
C ASP A 53 20.92 8.72 -8.94
N GLU A 54 20.88 8.55 -10.28
CA GLU A 54 21.57 9.42 -11.22
C GLU A 54 21.05 10.87 -11.16
N ALA A 55 19.74 11.06 -10.96
CA ALA A 55 19.16 12.39 -10.81
C ALA A 55 19.57 13.05 -9.47
N LEU A 56 19.59 12.29 -8.36
CA LEU A 56 20.09 12.76 -7.07
C LEU A 56 21.57 13.14 -7.13
N ALA A 57 22.35 12.45 -7.96
CA ALA A 57 23.74 12.80 -8.22
C ALA A 57 23.91 13.99 -9.19
N GLY A 58 22.81 14.55 -9.71
CA GLY A 58 22.79 15.73 -10.58
C GLY A 58 23.02 15.46 -12.06
N TYR A 59 23.00 14.20 -12.50
CA TYR A 59 23.35 13.82 -13.87
C TYR A 59 22.16 13.44 -14.75
N CYS A 60 20.99 13.15 -14.17
CA CYS A 60 19.79 12.79 -14.92
C CYS A 60 18.70 13.85 -14.74
N LYS A 61 18.01 14.20 -15.82
CA LYS A 61 16.91 15.17 -15.86
C LYS A 61 15.61 14.58 -16.38
N HIS A 62 15.69 13.49 -17.12
CA HIS A 62 14.53 12.86 -17.72
C HIS A 62 14.60 11.33 -17.65
N ILE A 63 13.55 10.75 -17.06
CA ILE A 63 13.34 9.29 -16.99
C ILE A 63 12.08 8.98 -17.78
N THR A 64 12.12 7.94 -18.61
CA THR A 64 10.94 7.44 -19.34
C THR A 64 10.72 5.97 -19.01
N VAL A 65 9.50 5.63 -18.58
CA VAL A 65 9.04 4.27 -18.35
C VAL A 65 8.02 3.91 -19.43
N THR A 66 8.24 2.82 -20.16
CA THR A 66 7.34 2.38 -21.22
C THR A 66 6.87 0.95 -20.96
N ILE A 67 5.56 0.74 -20.93
CA ILE A 67 4.96 -0.58 -21.04
C ILE A 67 4.81 -0.87 -22.54
N ASN A 68 5.58 -1.83 -23.02
CA ASN A 68 5.60 -2.16 -24.44
C ASN A 68 4.36 -2.98 -24.87
N GLU A 69 4.17 -3.14 -26.18
CA GLU A 69 3.04 -3.90 -26.76
C GLU A 69 3.03 -5.36 -26.29
N ASP A 70 4.19 -5.96 -26.12
CA ASP A 70 4.41 -7.33 -25.64
C ASP A 70 4.41 -7.44 -24.09
N ASN A 71 4.00 -6.35 -23.40
CA ASN A 71 3.96 -6.24 -21.95
C ASN A 71 5.34 -6.32 -21.26
N SER A 72 6.45 -6.15 -21.99
CA SER A 72 7.76 -5.85 -21.39
C SER A 72 7.83 -4.41 -20.90
N ILE A 73 8.79 -4.12 -20.02
CA ILE A 73 9.05 -2.76 -19.54
C ILE A 73 10.37 -2.27 -20.11
N THR A 74 10.36 -1.02 -20.57
CA THR A 74 11.56 -0.27 -20.90
C THR A 74 11.68 0.94 -19.99
N VAL A 75 12.81 1.08 -19.29
CA VAL A 75 13.19 2.29 -18.54
C VAL A 75 14.37 2.93 -19.25
N THR A 76 14.28 4.23 -19.53
CA THR A 76 15.33 5.01 -20.18
C THR A 76 15.62 6.25 -19.36
N ASP A 77 16.89 6.57 -19.15
CA ASP A 77 17.35 7.80 -18.52
C ASP A 77 18.38 8.53 -19.39
N ASP A 78 18.58 9.82 -19.11
CA ASP A 78 19.58 10.68 -19.72
C ASP A 78 20.79 10.94 -18.80
N GLY A 79 21.05 10.01 -17.86
CA GLY A 79 22.18 10.07 -16.93
C GLY A 79 23.54 9.86 -17.60
N ARG A 80 24.57 9.58 -16.79
CA ARG A 80 25.95 9.33 -17.30
C ARG A 80 26.09 8.04 -18.12
N GLY A 81 25.11 7.16 -18.05
CA GLY A 81 25.20 5.77 -18.52
C GLY A 81 26.00 4.87 -17.57
N MET A 82 25.61 3.61 -17.46
CA MET A 82 26.31 2.64 -16.63
C MET A 82 27.77 2.49 -17.08
N PRO A 83 28.73 2.20 -16.15
CA PRO A 83 30.12 1.96 -16.52
C PRO A 83 30.24 0.71 -17.41
N VAL A 84 30.99 0.83 -18.50
CA VAL A 84 31.22 -0.23 -19.51
C VAL A 84 32.64 -0.78 -19.48
N ASP A 85 33.52 -0.16 -18.70
CA ASP A 85 34.93 -0.56 -18.56
C ASP A 85 35.04 -1.93 -17.89
N ILE A 86 36.16 -2.61 -18.12
CA ILE A 86 36.45 -3.90 -17.51
C ILE A 86 36.66 -3.74 -16.00
N HIS A 87 35.92 -4.48 -15.20
CA HIS A 87 36.06 -4.46 -13.74
C HIS A 87 37.40 -5.12 -13.32
N PRO A 88 38.27 -4.39 -12.58
CA PRO A 88 39.67 -4.80 -12.36
C PRO A 88 39.82 -6.14 -11.62
N LYS A 89 38.86 -6.54 -10.77
CA LYS A 89 38.94 -7.79 -10.00
C LYS A 89 38.28 -8.97 -10.74
N LEU A 90 37.24 -8.72 -11.55
CA LEU A 90 36.45 -9.79 -12.14
C LEU A 90 36.77 -10.04 -13.62
N GLY A 91 37.45 -9.09 -14.29
CA GLY A 91 37.84 -9.23 -15.69
C GLY A 91 36.70 -9.21 -16.71
N ILE A 92 35.50 -8.82 -16.29
CA ILE A 92 34.29 -8.67 -17.12
C ILE A 92 33.81 -7.22 -17.12
N PRO A 93 32.98 -6.79 -18.09
CA PRO A 93 32.45 -5.43 -18.13
C PRO A 93 31.67 -5.06 -16.85
N ALA A 94 31.82 -3.82 -16.36
CA ALA A 94 31.15 -3.39 -15.13
C ALA A 94 29.61 -3.46 -15.24
N VAL A 95 29.04 -3.19 -16.43
CA VAL A 95 27.62 -3.36 -16.70
C VAL A 95 27.17 -4.82 -16.48
N GLU A 96 28.00 -5.80 -16.86
CA GLU A 96 27.73 -7.22 -16.62
C GLU A 96 27.78 -7.54 -15.10
N VAL A 97 28.77 -6.99 -14.39
CA VAL A 97 28.86 -7.15 -12.93
C VAL A 97 27.60 -6.66 -12.23
N ILE A 98 27.09 -5.48 -12.61
CA ILE A 98 25.86 -4.87 -12.05
C ILE A 98 24.64 -5.79 -12.23
N HIS A 99 24.56 -6.52 -13.35
CA HIS A 99 23.39 -7.33 -13.68
C HIS A 99 23.52 -8.81 -13.31
N THR A 100 24.73 -9.30 -12.99
CA THR A 100 24.96 -10.74 -12.71
C THR A 100 25.47 -11.03 -11.31
N GLN A 101 25.93 -10.02 -10.56
CA GLN A 101 26.46 -10.21 -9.20
C GLN A 101 25.56 -9.55 -8.17
N LEU A 102 25.25 -10.29 -7.09
CA LEU A 102 24.62 -9.68 -5.90
C LEU A 102 25.68 -8.86 -5.13
N HIS A 103 25.20 -7.82 -4.49
CA HIS A 103 26.05 -6.93 -3.67
C HIS A 103 27.20 -6.28 -4.47
N ALA A 104 26.94 -5.98 -5.74
CA ALA A 104 27.86 -5.27 -6.60
C ALA A 104 27.25 -3.94 -7.09
N GLY A 105 28.04 -2.87 -7.01
CA GLY A 105 27.61 -1.53 -7.50
C GLY A 105 28.50 -0.41 -7.00
N GLY A 106 28.42 0.73 -7.66
CA GLY A 106 29.19 1.95 -7.35
C GLY A 106 28.68 2.73 -6.12
N LYS A 107 27.74 2.17 -5.36
CA LYS A 107 27.07 2.83 -4.22
C LYS A 107 27.64 2.37 -2.85
N PHE A 108 28.63 1.47 -2.84
CA PHE A 108 29.26 0.92 -1.61
C PHE A 108 30.48 1.70 -1.10
N GLY A 109 30.88 2.79 -1.72
CA GLY A 109 32.06 3.55 -1.35
C GLY A 109 31.93 5.02 -1.67
N ASP A 110 32.94 5.82 -1.27
CA ASP A 110 32.95 7.30 -1.40
C ASP A 110 32.97 7.83 -2.85
N GLY A 111 32.76 6.96 -3.83
CA GLY A 111 33.21 7.20 -5.20
C GLY A 111 32.19 7.74 -6.19
N GLY A 112 30.94 8.02 -5.85
CA GLY A 112 30.05 8.46 -6.95
C GLY A 112 28.64 8.91 -6.59
N TYR A 113 28.12 8.46 -5.47
CA TYR A 113 26.79 8.81 -4.98
C TYR A 113 26.87 9.16 -3.51
N LYS A 114 26.67 10.44 -3.16
CA LYS A 114 26.61 10.87 -1.75
C LYS A 114 25.35 10.36 -1.06
N VAL A 115 24.26 10.30 -1.80
CA VAL A 115 22.95 9.83 -1.36
C VAL A 115 22.41 8.88 -2.43
N SER A 116 21.90 7.73 -2.04
CA SER A 116 21.24 6.79 -2.95
C SER A 116 20.12 6.03 -2.26
N GLY A 117 19.09 5.65 -3.02
CA GLY A 117 18.04 4.73 -2.57
C GLY A 117 18.47 3.26 -2.71
N GLY A 118 19.28 2.96 -3.70
CA GLY A 118 19.80 1.62 -3.99
C GLY A 118 21.00 1.26 -3.13
N LEU A 119 20.79 0.74 -1.91
CA LEU A 119 21.83 0.50 -0.91
C LEU A 119 22.47 -0.88 -0.97
N HIS A 120 21.73 -1.88 -1.42
CA HIS A 120 22.13 -3.28 -1.30
C HIS A 120 22.90 -3.81 -2.52
N GLY A 121 22.93 -3.02 -3.63
CA GLY A 121 23.60 -3.44 -4.87
C GLY A 121 23.02 -4.72 -5.47
N VAL A 122 21.70 -4.91 -5.35
CA VAL A 122 21.02 -6.12 -5.82
C VAL A 122 19.90 -5.85 -6.83
N GLY A 123 19.36 -4.63 -6.92
CA GLY A 123 18.16 -4.34 -7.70
C GLY A 123 18.24 -4.79 -9.15
N ALA A 124 19.24 -4.35 -9.91
CA ALA A 124 19.40 -4.71 -11.31
C ALA A 124 19.62 -6.21 -11.54
N SER A 125 20.42 -6.87 -10.67
CA SER A 125 20.66 -8.31 -10.76
C SER A 125 19.44 -9.13 -10.37
N VAL A 126 18.62 -8.67 -9.42
CA VAL A 126 17.34 -9.28 -9.05
C VAL A 126 16.35 -9.20 -10.22
N VAL A 127 16.21 -8.03 -10.87
CA VAL A 127 15.35 -7.90 -12.06
C VAL A 127 15.81 -8.82 -13.19
N ASN A 128 17.12 -8.92 -13.44
CA ASN A 128 17.66 -9.86 -14.41
C ASN A 128 17.32 -11.32 -14.05
N ALA A 129 17.54 -11.73 -12.79
CA ALA A 129 17.26 -13.08 -12.33
C ALA A 129 15.78 -13.48 -12.49
N LEU A 130 14.87 -12.53 -12.30
CA LEU A 130 13.41 -12.74 -12.35
C LEU A 130 12.79 -12.42 -13.71
N SER A 131 13.62 -12.22 -14.74
CA SER A 131 13.20 -11.96 -16.11
C SER A 131 13.59 -13.12 -17.04
N THR A 132 12.72 -13.47 -17.99
CA THR A 132 13.03 -14.44 -19.06
C THR A 132 14.10 -13.88 -19.98
N HIS A 133 14.09 -12.56 -20.19
CA HIS A 133 15.03 -11.84 -21.04
C HIS A 133 15.23 -10.41 -20.50
N MET A 134 16.43 -9.89 -20.61
CA MET A 134 16.77 -8.49 -20.33
C MET A 134 17.74 -7.98 -21.37
N ILE A 135 17.52 -6.76 -21.84
CA ILE A 135 18.39 -6.02 -22.75
C ILE A 135 18.81 -4.74 -22.08
N VAL A 136 20.11 -4.50 -22.04
CA VAL A 136 20.71 -3.27 -21.52
C VAL A 136 21.46 -2.56 -22.63
N GLU A 137 21.07 -1.32 -22.90
CA GLU A 137 21.72 -0.44 -23.85
C GLU A 137 22.30 0.75 -23.08
N VAL A 138 23.56 1.07 -23.31
CA VAL A 138 24.27 2.15 -22.60
C VAL A 138 24.89 3.11 -23.61
N LYS A 139 24.53 4.38 -23.51
CA LYS A 139 25.15 5.49 -24.23
C LYS A 139 26.26 6.09 -23.37
N ARG A 140 27.50 5.83 -23.68
CA ARG A 140 28.66 6.32 -22.92
C ARG A 140 29.91 6.42 -23.78
N ASN A 141 30.78 7.40 -23.50
CA ASN A 141 32.06 7.58 -24.18
C ASN A 141 31.95 7.70 -25.73
N GLY A 142 30.85 8.28 -26.21
CA GLY A 142 30.62 8.45 -27.66
C GLY A 142 30.03 7.22 -28.36
N ASN A 143 29.85 6.11 -27.67
CA ASN A 143 29.34 4.86 -28.22
C ASN A 143 27.99 4.46 -27.63
N LEU A 144 27.27 3.62 -28.37
CA LEU A 144 26.10 2.90 -27.92
C LEU A 144 26.47 1.41 -27.73
N TYR A 145 26.45 0.96 -26.50
CA TYR A 145 26.74 -0.41 -26.11
C TYR A 145 25.45 -1.19 -25.91
N LYS A 146 25.49 -2.50 -26.13
CA LYS A 146 24.39 -3.42 -25.88
C LYS A 146 24.89 -4.73 -25.30
N GLN A 147 24.14 -5.25 -24.29
CA GLN A 147 24.35 -6.59 -23.73
C GLN A 147 22.99 -7.21 -23.39
N GLU A 148 22.87 -8.52 -23.54
CA GLU A 148 21.65 -9.26 -23.30
C GLU A 148 21.83 -10.33 -22.24
N TYR A 149 20.76 -10.58 -21.49
CA TYR A 149 20.73 -11.54 -20.39
C TYR A 149 19.47 -12.39 -20.46
N LYS A 150 19.54 -13.61 -19.93
CA LYS A 150 18.40 -14.51 -19.77
C LYS A 150 18.45 -15.17 -18.40
N ARG A 151 17.39 -14.99 -17.60
CA ARG A 151 17.23 -15.60 -16.28
C ARG A 151 18.48 -15.46 -15.40
N GLY A 152 19.04 -14.26 -15.34
CA GLY A 152 20.23 -13.95 -14.56
C GLY A 152 21.58 -14.26 -15.19
N LYS A 153 21.61 -14.85 -16.40
CA LYS A 153 22.86 -15.22 -17.10
C LYS A 153 23.10 -14.32 -18.30
N THR A 154 24.34 -13.94 -18.52
CA THR A 154 24.79 -13.23 -19.73
C THR A 154 24.66 -14.14 -20.94
N VAL A 155 24.10 -13.66 -22.05
CA VAL A 155 23.92 -14.43 -23.29
C VAL A 155 24.66 -13.82 -24.48
N THR A 156 25.05 -12.54 -24.40
CA THR A 156 25.92 -11.89 -25.39
C THR A 156 27.10 -11.21 -24.72
N GLU A 157 28.20 -11.05 -25.42
CA GLU A 157 29.25 -10.13 -25.00
C GLU A 157 28.73 -8.67 -25.05
N LEU A 158 29.42 -7.75 -24.38
CA LEU A 158 29.13 -6.33 -24.48
C LEU A 158 29.62 -5.81 -25.85
N GLU A 159 28.71 -5.44 -26.73
CA GLU A 159 28.98 -5.04 -28.08
C GLU A 159 28.74 -3.53 -28.28
N ILE A 160 29.55 -2.90 -29.13
CA ILE A 160 29.28 -1.55 -29.63
C ILE A 160 28.39 -1.68 -30.87
N ILE A 161 27.13 -1.25 -30.75
CA ILE A 161 26.14 -1.34 -31.82
C ILE A 161 25.94 -0.02 -32.56
N GLY A 162 26.63 1.06 -32.15
CA GLY A 162 26.51 2.35 -32.78
C GLY A 162 27.30 3.44 -32.04
N THR A 163 27.11 4.67 -32.45
CA THR A 163 27.65 5.87 -31.81
C THR A 163 26.56 6.74 -31.24
N SER A 164 26.82 7.47 -30.16
CA SER A 164 25.86 8.40 -29.54
C SER A 164 26.59 9.65 -29.06
N LYS A 165 26.00 10.81 -29.32
CA LYS A 165 26.44 12.09 -28.72
C LYS A 165 25.84 12.32 -27.33
N GLU A 166 24.81 11.57 -26.99
CA GLU A 166 24.10 11.61 -25.69
C GLU A 166 24.70 10.58 -24.76
N THR A 167 24.42 10.73 -23.47
CA THR A 167 24.67 9.72 -22.43
C THR A 167 23.34 9.19 -21.88
N GLY A 168 23.38 8.05 -21.18
CA GLY A 168 22.20 7.48 -20.53
C GLY A 168 22.19 5.96 -20.57
N SER A 169 21.22 5.39 -19.87
CA SER A 169 20.99 3.95 -19.86
C SER A 169 19.57 3.64 -20.32
N LYS A 170 19.40 2.48 -20.95
CA LYS A 170 18.10 1.94 -21.35
C LYS A 170 18.07 0.47 -21.01
N THR A 171 17.16 0.09 -20.11
CA THR A 171 16.96 -1.30 -19.69
C THR A 171 15.56 -1.76 -20.11
N THR A 172 15.50 -2.85 -20.86
CA THR A 172 14.24 -3.50 -21.24
C THR A 172 14.22 -4.91 -20.65
N PHE A 173 13.12 -5.30 -20.00
CA PHE A 173 13.02 -6.63 -19.39
C PHE A 173 11.62 -7.24 -19.53
N TRP A 174 11.59 -8.56 -19.55
CA TRP A 174 10.39 -9.41 -19.65
C TRP A 174 10.26 -10.26 -18.39
N PRO A 175 9.26 -10.04 -17.52
CA PRO A 175 9.09 -10.81 -16.30
C PRO A 175 8.87 -12.31 -16.60
N ASP A 176 9.38 -13.18 -15.72
CA ASP A 176 9.31 -14.62 -15.90
C ASP A 176 8.01 -15.21 -15.32
N ALA A 177 7.14 -15.73 -16.20
CA ALA A 177 5.88 -16.36 -15.80
C ALA A 177 6.06 -17.67 -14.99
N GLU A 178 7.28 -18.22 -14.89
CA GLU A 178 7.58 -19.32 -13.96
C GLU A 178 7.71 -18.85 -12.52
N ILE A 179 7.90 -17.53 -12.31
CA ILE A 179 8.10 -16.90 -10.99
C ILE A 179 6.85 -16.15 -10.53
N PHE A 180 6.24 -15.38 -11.43
CA PHE A 180 5.12 -14.51 -11.11
C PHE A 180 3.78 -15.14 -11.42
N ASP A 181 2.83 -14.99 -10.51
CA ASP A 181 1.45 -15.47 -10.67
C ASP A 181 0.76 -14.77 -11.86
N GLU A 182 1.13 -13.52 -12.10
CA GLU A 182 0.69 -12.67 -13.20
C GLU A 182 1.86 -11.82 -13.70
N THR A 183 1.95 -11.62 -15.03
CA THR A 183 3.02 -10.83 -15.66
C THR A 183 2.50 -9.55 -16.33
N VAL A 184 1.24 -9.20 -16.12
CA VAL A 184 0.61 -8.01 -16.72
C VAL A 184 0.77 -6.80 -15.82
N PHE A 185 1.49 -5.78 -16.29
CA PHE A 185 1.69 -4.54 -15.55
C PHE A 185 0.43 -3.68 -15.54
N ASP A 186 0.12 -3.11 -14.37
CA ASP A 186 -0.93 -2.10 -14.20
C ASP A 186 -0.36 -0.69 -14.43
N TYR A 187 -0.93 0.01 -15.44
CA TYR A 187 -0.48 1.36 -15.77
C TYR A 187 -0.74 2.35 -14.65
N ASP A 188 -1.90 2.28 -14.00
CA ASP A 188 -2.30 3.28 -13.01
C ASP A 188 -1.44 3.15 -11.74
N THR A 189 -1.04 1.95 -11.36
CA THR A 189 -0.11 1.68 -10.27
C THR A 189 1.27 2.27 -10.56
N LEU A 190 1.83 2.02 -11.73
CA LEU A 190 3.12 2.60 -12.15
C LEU A 190 3.05 4.12 -12.28
N GLN A 191 1.98 4.65 -12.88
CA GLN A 191 1.75 6.07 -13.08
C GLN A 191 1.75 6.85 -11.76
N ARG A 192 1.08 6.32 -10.74
CA ARG A 192 1.04 6.92 -9.38
C ARG A 192 2.43 6.97 -8.76
N ARG A 193 3.19 5.89 -8.85
CA ARG A 193 4.55 5.84 -8.31
C ARG A 193 5.49 6.79 -9.05
N MET A 194 5.40 6.89 -10.36
CA MET A 194 6.20 7.84 -11.17
C MET A 194 5.89 9.29 -10.81
N ARG A 195 4.62 9.62 -10.57
CA ARG A 195 4.20 10.95 -10.11
C ARG A 195 4.77 11.27 -8.72
N GLU A 196 4.71 10.33 -7.80
CA GLU A 196 5.25 10.47 -6.45
C GLU A 196 6.76 10.74 -6.47
N MET A 197 7.51 9.95 -7.27
CA MET A 197 8.95 10.17 -7.45
C MET A 197 9.29 11.52 -8.08
N ALA A 198 8.47 12.00 -9.00
CA ALA A 198 8.66 13.33 -9.59
C ALA A 198 8.43 14.46 -8.57
N PHE A 199 7.48 14.31 -7.63
CA PHE A 199 7.31 15.27 -6.53
C PHE A 199 8.50 15.28 -5.55
N LEU A 200 9.09 14.11 -5.27
CA LEU A 200 10.22 13.99 -4.34
C LEU A 200 11.54 14.51 -4.92
N ASN A 201 11.61 14.68 -6.24
CA ASN A 201 12.82 15.09 -6.95
C ASN A 201 12.54 16.35 -7.76
N LYS A 202 12.72 17.52 -7.15
CA LYS A 202 12.50 18.84 -7.80
C LYS A 202 13.21 18.92 -9.15
N GLY A 203 12.48 19.33 -10.19
CA GLY A 203 13.03 19.53 -11.53
C GLY A 203 13.29 18.25 -12.33
N LEU A 204 13.13 17.05 -11.74
CA LEU A 204 13.20 15.80 -12.48
C LEU A 204 11.91 15.58 -13.28
N ARG A 205 12.05 15.29 -14.57
CA ARG A 205 10.92 14.89 -15.43
C ARG A 205 10.83 13.37 -15.49
N ILE A 206 9.66 12.82 -15.14
CA ILE A 206 9.39 11.39 -15.29
C ILE A 206 8.18 11.23 -16.21
N SER A 207 8.36 10.48 -17.29
CA SER A 207 7.32 10.17 -18.26
C SER A 207 6.95 8.70 -18.19
N ILE A 208 5.66 8.38 -18.32
CA ILE A 208 5.18 7.01 -18.45
C ILE A 208 4.32 6.87 -19.69
N GLU A 209 4.52 5.79 -20.44
CA GLU A 209 3.81 5.49 -21.68
C GLU A 209 3.36 4.03 -21.70
N ASP A 210 2.09 3.79 -22.00
CA ASP A 210 1.54 2.46 -22.29
C ASP A 210 1.31 2.33 -23.79
N LYS A 211 2.02 1.41 -24.45
CA LYS A 211 1.93 1.16 -25.89
C LYS A 211 1.01 0.00 -26.24
N ARG A 212 0.46 -0.70 -25.27
CA ARG A 212 -0.40 -1.87 -25.51
C ARG A 212 -1.63 -1.49 -26.30
N GLU A 213 -2.06 -2.37 -27.17
CA GLU A 213 -3.24 -2.16 -28.00
C GLU A 213 -4.50 -1.96 -27.14
N GLY A 214 -5.31 -0.95 -27.47
CA GLY A 214 -6.52 -0.60 -26.71
C GLY A 214 -6.26 0.11 -25.36
N LYS A 215 -5.00 0.26 -24.92
CA LYS A 215 -4.63 0.89 -23.63
C LYS A 215 -3.73 2.11 -23.78
N LYS A 216 -3.43 2.57 -25.01
CA LYS A 216 -2.46 3.65 -25.29
C LYS A 216 -2.72 4.89 -24.43
N LYS A 217 -1.79 5.17 -23.52
CA LYS A 217 -1.78 6.34 -22.63
C LYS A 217 -0.35 6.88 -22.53
N LYS A 218 -0.22 8.19 -22.33
CA LYS A 218 1.09 8.83 -22.08
C LYS A 218 0.90 10.00 -21.14
N GLU A 219 1.70 10.05 -20.07
CA GLU A 219 1.73 11.15 -19.12
C GLU A 219 3.17 11.53 -18.79
N SER A 220 3.38 12.78 -18.37
CA SER A 220 4.69 13.30 -17.96
C SER A 220 4.52 14.16 -16.73
N PHE A 221 5.34 13.92 -15.73
CA PHE A 221 5.34 14.58 -14.42
C PHE A 221 6.62 15.41 -14.29
N HIS A 222 6.47 16.65 -13.87
CA HIS A 222 7.57 17.57 -13.65
C HIS A 222 7.13 18.65 -12.69
N TYR A 223 7.75 18.73 -11.51
CA TYR A 223 7.35 19.59 -10.41
C TYR A 223 8.54 20.38 -9.89
N GLU A 224 8.51 21.70 -10.08
CA GLU A 224 9.55 22.60 -9.59
C GLU A 224 9.39 22.91 -8.08
N GLY A 225 8.17 22.88 -7.57
CA GLY A 225 7.88 23.09 -6.15
C GLY A 225 8.05 21.85 -5.26
N GLY A 226 8.38 20.69 -5.83
CA GLY A 226 8.69 19.49 -5.08
C GLY A 226 7.58 19.05 -4.12
N ILE A 227 7.93 18.81 -2.84
CA ILE A 227 6.96 18.33 -1.84
C ILE A 227 5.91 19.37 -1.44
N ILE A 228 6.11 20.65 -1.75
CA ILE A 228 5.05 21.67 -1.59
C ILE A 228 3.91 21.40 -2.55
N GLU A 229 4.22 21.18 -3.84
CA GLU A 229 3.22 20.82 -4.85
C GLU A 229 2.59 19.44 -4.54
N PHE A 230 3.35 18.55 -3.92
CA PHE A 230 2.83 17.26 -3.48
C PHE A 230 1.75 17.42 -2.38
N VAL A 231 1.98 18.26 -1.37
CA VAL A 231 0.95 18.59 -0.35
C VAL A 231 -0.27 19.23 -1.02
N GLN A 232 -0.09 20.15 -1.97
CA GLN A 232 -1.19 20.75 -2.73
C GLN A 232 -1.99 19.69 -3.51
N TYR A 233 -1.29 18.77 -4.16
CA TYR A 233 -1.91 17.67 -4.88
C TYR A 233 -2.75 16.78 -3.94
N LEU A 234 -2.21 16.38 -2.79
CA LEU A 234 -2.90 15.57 -1.79
C LEU A 234 -4.14 16.28 -1.20
N ASN A 235 -4.13 17.61 -1.17
CA ASN A 235 -5.20 18.42 -0.61
C ASN A 235 -6.17 18.99 -1.66
N LYS A 236 -5.96 18.73 -2.96
CA LYS A 236 -6.80 19.30 -4.05
C LYS A 236 -8.30 19.07 -3.87
N ASN A 237 -8.69 17.96 -3.23
CA ASN A 237 -10.07 17.55 -2.98
C ASN A 237 -10.50 17.72 -1.51
N LYS A 238 -9.69 18.37 -0.67
CA LYS A 238 -9.97 18.63 0.75
C LYS A 238 -10.24 20.12 0.97
N GLY A 239 -10.92 20.46 2.06
CA GLY A 239 -11.04 21.86 2.51
C GLY A 239 -9.78 22.24 3.28
N VAL A 240 -8.94 23.12 2.74
CA VAL A 240 -7.75 23.60 3.46
C VAL A 240 -8.11 24.62 4.54
N ILE A 241 -7.46 24.54 5.70
CA ILE A 241 -7.67 25.42 6.83
C ILE A 241 -6.69 26.61 6.78
N ASN A 242 -5.40 26.31 6.60
CA ASN A 242 -4.35 27.31 6.42
C ASN A 242 -3.95 27.37 4.94
N ASN A 243 -3.99 28.58 4.34
CA ASN A 243 -3.66 28.76 2.93
C ASN A 243 -2.16 28.61 2.66
N LYS A 244 -1.32 29.12 3.58
CA LYS A 244 0.12 29.04 3.46
C LYS A 244 0.60 27.66 3.91
N ILE A 245 1.24 26.91 3.03
CA ILE A 245 1.88 25.62 3.36
C ILE A 245 3.13 25.91 4.19
N PHE A 246 3.28 25.24 5.31
CA PHE A 246 4.54 25.22 6.04
C PHE A 246 5.54 24.39 5.25
N TYR A 247 6.75 24.93 5.06
CA TYR A 247 7.82 24.25 4.35
C TYR A 247 9.17 24.71 4.90
N PHE A 248 10.09 23.76 5.07
CA PHE A 248 11.50 24.03 5.23
C PHE A 248 12.34 22.92 4.63
N GLU A 249 13.59 23.27 4.32
CA GLU A 249 14.65 22.38 3.87
C GLU A 249 15.92 22.74 4.65
N TYR A 250 16.63 21.73 5.13
CA TYR A 250 17.86 21.92 5.90
C TYR A 250 18.85 20.79 5.62
N GLU A 251 20.10 21.18 5.32
CA GLU A 251 21.20 20.24 5.07
C GLU A 251 22.34 20.52 6.04
N LYS A 252 22.90 19.46 6.64
CA LYS A 252 24.10 19.52 7.49
C LYS A 252 24.78 18.16 7.58
N GLU A 253 26.11 18.13 7.35
CA GLU A 253 26.96 16.97 7.62
C GLU A 253 26.49 15.65 6.98
N GLY A 254 25.97 15.72 5.75
CA GLY A 254 25.48 14.55 5.01
C GLY A 254 24.06 14.10 5.36
N TYR A 255 23.35 14.89 6.17
CA TYR A 255 21.93 14.76 6.43
C TYR A 255 21.17 15.92 5.80
N GLU A 256 20.12 15.61 5.07
CA GLU A 256 19.17 16.58 4.55
C GLU A 256 17.77 16.24 5.08
N VAL A 257 17.00 17.23 5.47
CA VAL A 257 15.60 17.07 5.82
C VAL A 257 14.76 18.10 5.08
N GLU A 258 13.68 17.66 4.50
CA GLU A 258 12.69 18.48 3.82
C GLU A 258 11.32 18.14 4.39
N VAL A 259 10.55 19.15 4.82
CA VAL A 259 9.21 18.98 5.38
C VAL A 259 8.25 19.95 4.74
N ALA A 260 7.10 19.44 4.31
CA ALA A 260 5.96 20.28 3.90
C ALA A 260 4.71 19.79 4.62
N MET A 261 3.87 20.73 5.13
CA MET A 261 2.61 20.37 5.77
C MET A 261 1.53 21.45 5.65
N GLN A 262 0.27 20.99 5.68
CA GLN A 262 -0.92 21.82 5.65
C GLN A 262 -2.06 21.13 6.39
N TYR A 263 -2.92 21.91 7.06
CA TYR A 263 -4.11 21.38 7.72
C TYR A 263 -5.34 21.48 6.84
N THR A 264 -6.21 20.49 6.98
CA THR A 264 -7.47 20.37 6.26
C THR A 264 -8.65 20.26 7.24
N ASP A 265 -9.85 20.41 6.72
CA ASP A 265 -11.10 20.21 7.46
C ASP A 265 -11.39 18.76 7.86
N ARG A 266 -10.54 17.82 7.40
CA ARG A 266 -10.69 16.40 7.70
C ARG A 266 -10.36 16.07 9.15
N TYR A 267 -10.76 14.86 9.57
CA TYR A 267 -10.49 14.32 10.90
C TYR A 267 -9.32 13.33 10.90
N SER A 268 -8.96 12.79 9.74
CA SER A 268 -7.84 11.86 9.58
C SER A 268 -6.51 12.56 9.33
N GLU A 269 -5.42 11.99 9.85
CA GLU A 269 -4.04 12.34 9.52
C GLU A 269 -3.65 11.67 8.18
N LEU A 270 -2.90 12.37 7.34
CA LEU A 270 -2.15 11.82 6.22
C LEU A 270 -0.71 12.30 6.33
N THR A 271 0.16 11.47 6.88
CA THR A 271 1.59 11.77 6.97
C THR A 271 2.37 10.75 6.17
N LEU A 272 3.10 11.23 5.17
CA LEU A 272 4.00 10.43 4.33
C LEU A 272 5.43 10.65 4.78
N SER A 273 6.20 9.57 4.89
CA SER A 273 7.59 9.63 5.30
C SER A 273 8.51 8.92 4.31
N TYR A 274 9.62 9.57 3.98
CA TYR A 274 10.57 9.10 3.00
C TYR A 274 12.00 9.15 3.53
N ALA A 275 12.80 8.16 3.16
CA ALA A 275 14.24 8.15 3.37
C ALA A 275 14.93 7.78 2.06
N ASN A 276 15.79 8.69 1.51
CA ASN A 276 16.43 8.56 0.20
C ASN A 276 15.40 8.20 -0.91
N ASN A 277 14.27 8.93 -0.95
CA ASN A 277 13.13 8.74 -1.88
C ASN A 277 12.35 7.42 -1.71
N ILE A 278 12.69 6.59 -0.73
CA ILE A 278 11.97 5.35 -0.43
C ILE A 278 10.86 5.66 0.58
N ASN A 279 9.64 5.24 0.26
CA ASN A 279 8.51 5.39 1.17
C ASN A 279 8.68 4.44 2.37
N THR A 280 8.80 5.02 3.56
CA THR A 280 8.88 4.26 4.82
C THR A 280 7.48 4.08 5.40
N VAL A 281 6.74 3.12 4.87
CA VAL A 281 5.32 2.90 5.25
C VAL A 281 5.11 2.63 6.74
N GLU A 282 6.08 2.01 7.41
CA GLU A 282 6.09 1.79 8.86
C GLU A 282 6.76 2.94 9.63
N GLY A 283 7.12 4.03 8.93
CA GLY A 283 7.74 5.21 9.51
C GLY A 283 9.23 5.04 9.82
N GLY A 284 9.62 5.45 11.01
CA GLY A 284 11.00 5.43 11.49
C GLY A 284 11.33 6.65 12.34
N PHE A 285 12.60 6.80 12.70
CA PHE A 285 13.03 7.86 13.63
C PHE A 285 12.82 9.29 13.09
N HIS A 286 12.84 9.51 11.78
CA HIS A 286 12.52 10.81 11.16
C HIS A 286 11.05 11.19 11.40
N LEU A 287 10.11 10.25 11.26
CA LEU A 287 8.69 10.48 11.54
C LEU A 287 8.45 10.68 13.05
N VAL A 288 9.16 9.94 13.91
CA VAL A 288 9.10 10.14 15.37
C VAL A 288 9.57 11.55 15.73
N GLY A 289 10.66 12.03 15.13
CA GLY A 289 11.16 13.39 15.33
C GLY A 289 10.17 14.47 14.90
N LEU A 290 9.58 14.32 13.71
CA LEU A 290 8.53 15.21 13.20
C LEU A 290 7.35 15.31 14.17
N ARG A 291 6.80 14.16 14.60
CA ARG A 291 5.63 14.10 15.49
C ARG A 291 5.91 14.68 16.88
N ALA A 292 7.09 14.46 17.41
CA ALA A 292 7.51 15.01 18.70
C ALA A 292 7.61 16.56 18.62
N ALA A 293 8.34 17.06 17.62
CA ALA A 293 8.51 18.49 17.38
C ALA A 293 7.18 19.21 17.15
N LEU A 294 6.32 18.65 16.28
CA LEU A 294 5.02 19.23 15.97
C LEU A 294 4.17 19.41 17.23
N THR A 295 4.08 18.37 18.06
CA THR A 295 3.29 18.41 19.29
C THR A 295 3.85 19.43 20.27
N ARG A 296 5.16 19.47 20.46
CA ARG A 296 5.83 20.41 21.36
C ARG A 296 5.65 21.86 20.91
N THR A 297 6.01 22.16 19.66
CA THR A 297 6.00 23.54 19.15
C THR A 297 4.59 24.14 19.13
N ILE A 298 3.56 23.38 18.77
CA ILE A 298 2.17 23.87 18.80
C ILE A 298 1.70 24.15 20.23
N ASN A 299 2.03 23.29 21.20
CA ASN A 299 1.72 23.53 22.60
C ASN A 299 2.42 24.79 23.12
N ASP A 300 3.73 24.94 22.86
CA ASP A 300 4.52 26.10 23.29
C ASP A 300 3.96 27.40 22.70
N TYR A 301 3.64 27.41 21.40
CA TYR A 301 3.01 28.55 20.75
C TYR A 301 1.63 28.89 21.34
N ALA A 302 0.76 27.88 21.51
CA ALA A 302 -0.59 28.04 22.01
C ALA A 302 -0.60 28.61 23.44
N ARG A 303 0.33 28.20 24.32
CA ARG A 303 0.49 28.75 25.68
C ARG A 303 1.04 30.16 25.66
N ARG A 304 2.11 30.41 24.90
CA ARG A 304 2.75 31.73 24.78
C ARG A 304 1.76 32.79 24.25
N THR A 305 0.90 32.43 23.34
CA THR A 305 -0.13 33.32 22.77
C THR A 305 -1.44 33.33 23.55
N LYS A 306 -1.52 32.59 24.67
CA LYS A 306 -2.73 32.46 25.52
C LYS A 306 -3.96 31.86 24.79
N LEU A 307 -3.77 31.18 23.67
CA LEU A 307 -4.82 30.39 23.02
C LEU A 307 -5.15 29.12 23.83
N LEU A 308 -4.16 28.59 24.56
CA LEU A 308 -4.28 27.55 25.58
C LEU A 308 -3.93 28.21 26.94
N LYS A 309 -4.82 28.08 27.92
CA LYS A 309 -4.61 28.65 29.26
C LYS A 309 -3.62 27.77 30.05
N ASP A 310 -2.96 28.37 31.06
CA ASP A 310 -1.98 27.67 31.89
C ASP A 310 -2.57 26.47 32.65
N ASN A 311 -3.86 26.53 32.99
CA ASN A 311 -4.59 25.46 33.69
C ASN A 311 -5.24 24.44 32.73
N ASP A 312 -5.20 24.65 31.41
CA ASP A 312 -5.75 23.70 30.45
C ASP A 312 -4.75 22.55 30.22
N ASP A 313 -5.26 21.34 29.99
CA ASP A 313 -4.43 20.22 29.60
C ASP A 313 -3.69 20.49 28.28
N SER A 314 -2.47 19.99 28.17
CA SER A 314 -1.70 20.10 26.93
C SER A 314 -2.35 19.29 25.81
N LEU A 315 -2.26 19.81 24.59
CA LEU A 315 -2.67 19.10 23.38
C LEU A 315 -1.83 17.82 23.25
N GLN A 316 -2.50 16.70 22.98
CA GLN A 316 -1.83 15.43 22.69
C GLN A 316 -1.43 15.32 21.22
N GLY A 317 -0.55 14.39 20.90
CA GLY A 317 -0.10 14.20 19.53
C GLY A 317 -1.24 13.95 18.53
N GLU A 318 -2.28 13.21 18.92
CA GLU A 318 -3.47 12.97 18.10
C GLU A 318 -4.28 14.25 17.83
N ASP A 319 -4.41 15.14 18.84
CA ASP A 319 -5.11 16.42 18.67
C ASP A 319 -4.40 17.32 17.64
N VAL A 320 -3.07 17.29 17.69
CA VAL A 320 -2.21 18.11 16.81
C VAL A 320 -2.16 17.57 15.39
N ARG A 321 -2.39 16.28 15.20
CA ARG A 321 -2.34 15.66 13.87
C ARG A 321 -3.71 15.50 13.21
N GLU A 322 -4.81 15.83 13.89
CA GLU A 322 -6.14 15.79 13.27
C GLU A 322 -6.23 16.74 12.06
N GLY A 323 -6.53 16.20 10.90
CA GLY A 323 -6.64 16.94 9.65
C GLY A 323 -5.30 17.35 9.03
N LEU A 324 -4.19 16.91 9.58
CA LEU A 324 -2.85 17.18 9.05
C LEU A 324 -2.58 16.38 7.76
N THR A 325 -2.11 17.06 6.73
CA THR A 325 -1.38 16.48 5.60
C THR A 325 0.07 16.92 5.70
N ALA A 326 0.99 15.97 5.87
CA ALA A 326 2.42 16.24 6.02
C ALA A 326 3.27 15.27 5.20
N ILE A 327 4.40 15.77 4.72
CA ILE A 327 5.44 14.99 4.07
C ILE A 327 6.75 15.31 4.78
N VAL A 328 7.46 14.28 5.21
CA VAL A 328 8.83 14.36 5.70
C VAL A 328 9.72 13.49 4.83
N SER A 329 10.72 14.11 4.22
CA SER A 329 11.73 13.45 3.42
C SER A 329 13.09 13.70 4.03
N VAL A 330 13.84 12.64 4.27
CA VAL A 330 15.24 12.73 4.73
C VAL A 330 16.15 12.06 3.72
N LYS A 331 17.33 12.66 3.50
CA LYS A 331 18.40 12.07 2.70
C LYS A 331 19.63 11.89 3.59
N LEU A 332 20.20 10.70 3.58
CA LEU A 332 21.38 10.35 4.38
C LEU A 332 22.33 9.50 3.55
N THR A 333 23.63 9.61 3.87
CA THR A 333 24.68 8.84 3.20
C THR A 333 24.63 7.35 3.56
N ASN A 334 24.26 7.01 4.81
CA ASN A 334 24.23 5.64 5.32
C ASN A 334 22.88 5.31 5.97
N PRO A 335 21.78 5.17 5.22
CA PRO A 335 20.50 4.81 5.79
C PRO A 335 20.47 3.34 6.23
N GLN A 336 19.93 3.11 7.42
CA GLN A 336 19.69 1.79 7.99
C GLN A 336 18.19 1.51 7.97
N PHE A 337 17.78 0.47 7.27
CA PHE A 337 16.37 0.08 7.20
C PHE A 337 16.14 -1.23 7.95
N GLU A 338 14.97 -1.36 8.54
CA GLU A 338 14.50 -2.64 9.05
C GLU A 338 13.97 -3.47 7.87
N GLY A 339 14.70 -4.55 7.53
CA GLY A 339 14.33 -5.50 6.47
C GLY A 339 14.61 -5.03 5.04
N GLN A 340 14.48 -5.97 4.09
CA GLN A 340 14.76 -5.76 2.67
C GLN A 340 13.76 -4.82 1.98
N THR A 341 12.52 -4.81 2.43
CA THR A 341 11.44 -3.94 1.89
C THR A 341 11.63 -2.46 2.24
N LYS A 342 12.62 -2.13 3.08
CA LYS A 342 12.97 -0.77 3.49
C LYS A 342 11.79 0.02 4.10
N ALA A 343 10.85 -0.70 4.73
CA ALA A 343 9.60 -0.13 5.23
C ALA A 343 9.78 0.84 6.40
N LYS A 344 10.88 0.73 7.16
CA LYS A 344 11.13 1.54 8.36
C LYS A 344 12.58 1.99 8.45
N LEU A 345 12.80 3.28 8.73
CA LEU A 345 14.14 3.84 8.94
C LEU A 345 14.60 3.66 10.40
N GLY A 346 15.75 2.98 10.58
CA GLY A 346 16.33 2.62 11.87
C GLY A 346 17.36 3.59 12.44
N ASN A 347 17.78 4.61 11.69
CA ASN A 347 18.78 5.60 12.12
C ASN A 347 18.28 6.47 13.28
N SER A 348 18.65 6.14 14.50
CA SER A 348 18.18 6.84 15.72
C SER A 348 18.62 8.31 15.82
N GLU A 349 19.78 8.66 15.27
CA GLU A 349 20.34 10.01 15.24
C GLU A 349 19.49 10.98 14.40
N VAL A 350 18.79 10.47 13.39
CA VAL A 350 17.91 11.27 12.52
C VAL A 350 16.74 11.87 13.31
N ARG A 351 16.31 11.23 14.40
CA ARG A 351 15.25 11.78 15.26
C ARG A 351 15.60 13.17 15.77
N GLY A 352 16.75 13.31 16.40
CA GLY A 352 17.20 14.59 16.97
C GLY A 352 17.41 15.66 15.90
N PHE A 353 17.96 15.26 14.74
CA PHE A 353 18.16 16.14 13.61
C PHE A 353 16.83 16.72 13.09
N VAL A 354 15.82 15.87 12.84
CA VAL A 354 14.50 16.30 12.38
C VAL A 354 13.79 17.11 13.48
N GLU A 355 13.80 16.65 14.73
CA GLU A 355 13.12 17.30 15.85
C GLU A 355 13.63 18.73 16.08
N SER A 356 14.93 18.96 16.07
CA SER A 356 15.52 20.27 16.30
C SER A 356 15.18 21.25 15.19
N ASN A 357 15.39 20.86 13.94
CA ASN A 357 15.12 21.71 12.78
C ASN A 357 13.61 22.01 12.62
N MET A 358 12.77 21.01 12.89
CA MET A 358 11.32 21.20 12.85
C MET A 358 10.83 22.16 13.93
N ASN A 359 11.33 22.06 15.18
CA ASN A 359 10.99 22.96 16.27
C ASN A 359 11.32 24.42 15.91
N GLU A 360 12.51 24.66 15.41
CA GLU A 360 12.99 26.00 15.05
C GLU A 360 12.15 26.60 13.90
N ASN A 361 12.09 25.90 12.77
CA ASN A 361 11.42 26.42 11.57
C ASN A 361 9.90 26.57 11.77
N LEU A 362 9.25 25.62 12.48
CA LEU A 362 7.82 25.73 12.77
C LEU A 362 7.53 26.89 13.72
N SER A 363 8.39 27.13 14.73
CA SER A 363 8.23 28.27 15.63
C SER A 363 8.28 29.59 14.85
N PHE A 364 9.26 29.77 13.96
CA PHE A 364 9.36 30.94 13.09
C PHE A 364 8.13 31.10 12.20
N PHE A 365 7.69 30.00 11.56
CA PHE A 365 6.50 30.06 10.70
C PHE A 365 5.24 30.51 11.46
N LEU A 366 5.01 29.99 12.67
CA LEU A 366 3.85 30.34 13.48
C LEU A 366 3.92 31.81 13.92
N ASP A 367 5.11 32.32 14.28
CA ASP A 367 5.31 33.69 14.67
C ASP A 367 5.16 34.67 13.51
N GLU A 368 5.67 34.33 12.34
CA GLU A 368 5.54 35.17 11.13
C GLU A 368 4.13 35.15 10.52
N ASN A 369 3.34 34.11 10.80
CA ASN A 369 2.02 33.90 10.19
C ASN A 369 0.92 33.74 11.27
N PRO A 370 0.66 34.74 12.13
CA PRO A 370 -0.23 34.58 13.29
C PRO A 370 -1.68 34.26 12.93
N LYS A 371 -2.14 34.61 11.71
CA LYS A 371 -3.49 34.25 11.22
C LYS A 371 -3.56 32.73 10.93
N GLU A 372 -2.59 32.21 10.22
CA GLU A 372 -2.49 30.78 9.90
C GLU A 372 -2.27 29.96 11.19
N ALA A 373 -1.38 30.42 12.07
CA ALA A 373 -1.12 29.80 13.36
C ALA A 373 -2.38 29.69 14.22
N LYS A 374 -3.19 30.75 14.28
CA LYS A 374 -4.47 30.72 15.01
C LYS A 374 -5.42 29.67 14.42
N LEU A 375 -5.54 29.57 13.10
CA LEU A 375 -6.40 28.57 12.45
C LEU A 375 -5.95 27.14 12.78
N ILE A 376 -4.63 26.90 12.75
CA ILE A 376 -4.02 25.60 13.11
C ILE A 376 -4.31 25.27 14.57
N VAL A 377 -4.01 26.19 15.51
CA VAL A 377 -4.24 25.95 16.95
C VAL A 377 -5.73 25.78 17.26
N ASP A 378 -6.61 26.57 16.63
CA ASP A 378 -8.07 26.41 16.80
C ASP A 378 -8.56 25.02 16.32
N LYS A 379 -7.97 24.48 15.24
CA LYS A 379 -8.25 23.10 14.79
C LYS A 379 -7.82 22.08 15.84
N CYS A 380 -6.60 22.19 16.37
CA CYS A 380 -6.08 21.30 17.41
C CYS A 380 -6.90 21.38 18.72
N LEU A 381 -7.31 22.57 19.14
CA LEU A 381 -8.17 22.76 20.32
C LEU A 381 -9.57 22.16 20.14
N LYS A 382 -10.13 22.22 18.92
CA LYS A 382 -11.40 21.55 18.60
C LYS A 382 -11.26 20.04 18.67
N ALA A 383 -10.15 19.50 18.17
CA ALA A 383 -9.83 18.07 18.24
C ALA A 383 -9.70 17.61 19.71
N ALA A 384 -8.93 18.34 20.54
CA ALA A 384 -8.77 18.03 21.96
C ALA A 384 -10.10 18.01 22.72
N ARG A 385 -10.96 19.02 22.48
CA ARG A 385 -12.31 19.06 23.10
C ARG A 385 -13.18 17.88 22.65
N ALA A 386 -13.10 17.49 21.37
CA ALA A 386 -13.84 16.33 20.86
C ALA A 386 -13.36 15.03 21.49
N ARG A 387 -12.04 14.83 21.60
CA ARG A 387 -11.42 13.69 22.26
C ARG A 387 -11.81 13.63 23.75
N GLU A 388 -11.77 14.73 24.46
CA GLU A 388 -12.16 14.77 25.87
C GLU A 388 -13.67 14.44 26.07
N ALA A 389 -14.54 14.99 25.20
CA ALA A 389 -15.95 14.66 25.21
C ALA A 389 -16.19 13.17 24.94
N ALA A 390 -15.49 12.58 23.97
CA ALA A 390 -15.54 11.15 23.69
C ALA A 390 -15.04 10.31 24.87
N ARG A 391 -13.95 10.71 25.55
CA ARG A 391 -13.44 10.07 26.75
C ARG A 391 -14.46 10.10 27.89
N LYS A 392 -15.04 11.26 28.17
CA LYS A 392 -16.09 11.41 29.20
C LYS A 392 -17.32 10.53 28.91
N ALA A 393 -17.75 10.50 27.64
CA ALA A 393 -18.85 9.64 27.23
C ALA A 393 -18.53 8.16 27.45
N ARG A 394 -17.32 7.71 27.12
CA ARG A 394 -16.84 6.33 27.37
C ARG A 394 -16.78 6.02 28.87
N GLU A 395 -16.29 6.95 29.71
CA GLU A 395 -16.23 6.77 31.17
C GLU A 395 -17.61 6.65 31.79
N ILE A 396 -18.59 7.45 31.33
CA ILE A 396 -19.99 7.36 31.78
C ILE A 396 -20.57 6.02 31.38
N THR A 397 -20.41 5.61 30.11
CA THR A 397 -20.85 4.30 29.62
C THR A 397 -20.17 3.18 30.40
N ARG A 398 -18.87 3.28 30.70
CA ARG A 398 -18.10 2.29 31.45
C ARG A 398 -18.57 2.19 32.93
N LYS A 399 -18.89 3.32 33.56
CA LYS A 399 -19.44 3.32 34.93
C LYS A 399 -20.84 2.72 34.99
N THR A 400 -21.64 2.88 33.94
CA THR A 400 -22.98 2.26 33.83
C THR A 400 -22.87 0.79 33.46
N SER A 401 -21.80 0.35 32.83
CA SER A 401 -21.60 -1.00 32.29
C SER A 401 -20.58 -1.86 33.06
N VAL A 402 -20.08 -1.42 34.23
CA VAL A 402 -19.20 -2.25 35.09
C VAL A 402 -19.86 -3.57 35.49
N LEU A 403 -21.19 -3.69 35.38
CA LEU A 403 -21.95 -4.94 35.53
C LEU A 403 -22.17 -5.69 34.19
N GLU A 404 -21.88 -5.07 33.00
CA GLU A 404 -22.17 -5.67 31.69
C GLU A 404 -20.94 -5.87 30.80
N THR A 405 -19.75 -5.40 31.18
CA THR A 405 -18.60 -5.22 30.27
C THR A 405 -17.69 -6.43 30.08
N THR A 406 -18.13 -7.62 30.35
CA THR A 406 -17.46 -8.85 29.91
C THR A 406 -18.23 -9.60 28.82
N SER A 407 -19.36 -9.08 28.35
CA SER A 407 -20.14 -9.74 27.30
C SER A 407 -19.76 -9.23 25.92
N LEU A 408 -19.41 -10.15 25.01
CA LEU A 408 -19.32 -9.94 23.59
C LEU A 408 -20.64 -9.38 23.04
N PRO A 409 -20.65 -8.67 21.90
CA PRO A 409 -21.88 -8.15 21.32
C PRO A 409 -22.93 -9.25 21.22
N GLY A 410 -24.13 -8.99 21.68
CA GLY A 410 -25.22 -10.00 21.73
C GLY A 410 -25.60 -10.58 20.35
N LYS A 411 -25.21 -9.87 19.28
CA LYS A 411 -25.37 -10.35 17.90
C LYS A 411 -24.24 -11.24 17.39
N LEU A 412 -23.08 -11.22 18.05
CA LEU A 412 -21.92 -12.02 17.66
C LEU A 412 -22.20 -13.50 17.94
N ALA A 413 -22.16 -14.32 16.92
CA ALA A 413 -22.05 -15.76 17.07
C ALA A 413 -20.56 -16.13 17.05
N ASP A 414 -19.94 -16.19 18.22
CA ASP A 414 -18.51 -16.45 18.39
C ASP A 414 -18.15 -17.91 18.06
N CYS A 415 -16.85 -18.18 17.86
CA CYS A 415 -16.28 -19.51 17.68
C CYS A 415 -15.69 -20.03 19.00
N SER A 416 -15.47 -21.35 19.06
CA SER A 416 -14.91 -22.01 20.26
C SER A 416 -13.39 -21.88 20.34
N GLU A 417 -12.71 -21.75 19.19
CA GLU A 417 -11.26 -21.63 19.11
C GLU A 417 -10.78 -20.34 19.78
N LYS A 418 -9.67 -20.42 20.49
CA LYS A 418 -9.07 -19.29 21.21
C LYS A 418 -7.78 -18.81 20.57
N ASP A 419 -7.16 -19.61 19.71
CA ASP A 419 -6.01 -19.19 18.93
C ASP A 419 -6.47 -18.27 17.77
N PRO A 420 -6.09 -16.99 17.79
CA PRO A 420 -6.46 -16.07 16.72
C PRO A 420 -6.00 -16.51 15.32
N ALA A 421 -4.86 -17.23 15.24
CA ALA A 421 -4.31 -17.71 13.97
C ALA A 421 -5.21 -18.78 13.31
N LEU A 422 -6.00 -19.50 14.12
CA LEU A 422 -6.93 -20.53 13.67
C LEU A 422 -8.38 -20.04 13.59
N SER A 423 -8.63 -18.79 13.98
CA SER A 423 -9.98 -18.21 14.09
C SER A 423 -10.22 -17.15 13.02
N GLU A 424 -11.45 -17.08 12.54
CA GLU A 424 -11.89 -16.08 11.56
C GLU A 424 -13.29 -15.55 11.89
N ILE A 425 -13.56 -14.30 11.48
CA ILE A 425 -14.86 -13.66 11.67
C ILE A 425 -15.42 -13.18 10.33
N PHE A 426 -16.69 -13.51 10.08
CA PHE A 426 -17.45 -12.99 8.94
C PHE A 426 -18.28 -11.78 9.36
N LEU A 427 -18.08 -10.66 8.69
CA LEU A 427 -18.94 -9.48 8.76
C LEU A 427 -20.00 -9.63 7.68
N VAL A 428 -21.25 -9.91 8.08
CA VAL A 428 -22.30 -10.31 7.16
C VAL A 428 -23.37 -9.23 7.06
N GLU A 429 -23.78 -8.90 5.85
CA GLU A 429 -24.84 -7.94 5.59
C GLU A 429 -26.20 -8.50 6.00
N GLY A 430 -26.89 -7.81 6.91
CA GLY A 430 -28.24 -8.10 7.32
C GLY A 430 -28.44 -9.32 8.23
N ASP A 431 -29.59 -9.36 8.89
CA ASP A 431 -29.93 -10.44 9.83
C ASP A 431 -30.31 -11.75 9.10
N SER A 432 -30.83 -11.67 7.86
CA SER A 432 -31.22 -12.86 7.07
C SER A 432 -30.00 -13.67 6.64
N ALA A 433 -29.06 -13.05 5.93
CA ALA A 433 -27.80 -13.70 5.52
C ALA A 433 -26.96 -14.08 6.76
N GLY A 434 -27.00 -13.25 7.82
CA GLY A 434 -26.41 -13.56 9.12
C GLY A 434 -26.96 -14.82 9.74
N GLY A 435 -28.26 -15.10 9.60
CA GLY A 435 -28.92 -16.33 10.04
C GLY A 435 -28.42 -17.58 9.30
N SER A 436 -28.38 -17.51 7.95
CA SER A 436 -27.83 -18.57 7.11
C SER A 436 -26.35 -18.84 7.44
N ALA A 437 -25.54 -17.79 7.56
CA ALA A 437 -24.11 -17.89 7.90
C ALA A 437 -23.91 -18.51 9.31
N LYS A 438 -24.69 -18.11 10.32
CA LYS A 438 -24.64 -18.69 11.66
C LYS A 438 -25.00 -20.18 11.66
N SER A 439 -25.92 -20.60 10.81
CA SER A 439 -26.33 -22.00 10.68
C SER A 439 -25.31 -22.85 9.95
N GLY A 440 -24.72 -22.32 8.88
CA GLY A 440 -23.78 -23.02 8.01
C GLY A 440 -22.33 -23.07 8.49
N ARG A 441 -21.90 -22.15 9.38
CA ARG A 441 -20.49 -22.00 9.76
C ARG A 441 -19.88 -23.18 10.49
N ASP A 442 -18.61 -23.33 10.43
CA ASP A 442 -17.83 -24.13 11.40
C ASP A 442 -17.78 -23.38 12.75
N ARG A 443 -18.56 -23.91 13.73
CA ARG A 443 -18.64 -23.32 15.07
C ARG A 443 -17.34 -23.34 15.85
N ASN A 444 -16.39 -24.16 15.43
CA ASN A 444 -15.10 -24.23 16.12
C ASN A 444 -14.23 -23.02 15.77
N ARG A 445 -14.15 -22.64 14.49
CA ARG A 445 -13.18 -21.65 14.00
C ARG A 445 -13.79 -20.39 13.38
N GLN A 446 -15.09 -20.42 13.06
CA GLN A 446 -15.75 -19.31 12.37
C GLN A 446 -16.73 -18.59 13.29
N ALA A 447 -16.50 -17.28 13.49
CA ALA A 447 -17.44 -16.37 14.12
C ALA A 447 -18.22 -15.60 13.04
N VAL A 448 -19.45 -15.18 13.37
CA VAL A 448 -20.33 -14.39 12.48
C VAL A 448 -20.87 -13.19 13.22
N LEU A 449 -20.67 -12.01 12.67
CA LEU A 449 -21.23 -10.74 13.16
C LEU A 449 -22.14 -10.14 12.08
N PRO A 450 -23.46 -10.21 12.20
CA PRO A 450 -24.39 -9.53 11.31
C PRO A 450 -24.34 -8.02 11.51
N LEU A 451 -24.30 -7.26 10.42
CA LEU A 451 -24.36 -5.80 10.39
C LEU A 451 -25.78 -5.36 10.01
N ARG A 452 -26.35 -4.38 10.71
CA ARG A 452 -27.67 -3.84 10.38
C ARG A 452 -27.56 -2.70 9.38
N GLY A 453 -27.58 -3.06 8.09
CA GLY A 453 -27.58 -2.09 7.00
C GLY A 453 -26.26 -1.31 6.86
N LYS A 454 -26.34 -0.12 6.30
CA LYS A 454 -25.18 0.73 6.01
C LYS A 454 -24.59 1.28 7.30
N ILE A 455 -23.32 0.99 7.55
CA ILE A 455 -22.58 1.58 8.68
C ILE A 455 -22.32 3.08 8.45
N LEU A 456 -21.98 3.77 9.53
CA LEU A 456 -21.65 5.20 9.46
C LEU A 456 -20.44 5.44 8.53
N ASN A 457 -20.58 6.41 7.62
CA ASN A 457 -19.44 6.85 6.79
C ASN A 457 -18.44 7.63 7.64
N VAL A 458 -17.34 6.97 7.98
CA VAL A 458 -16.31 7.52 8.87
C VAL A 458 -15.45 8.60 8.21
N GLU A 459 -15.46 8.73 6.87
CA GLU A 459 -14.77 9.80 6.16
C GLU A 459 -15.39 11.18 6.45
N LYS A 460 -16.71 11.20 6.75
CA LYS A 460 -17.49 12.43 7.02
C LYS A 460 -17.79 12.67 8.48
N ALA A 461 -17.57 11.69 9.32
CA ALA A 461 -18.00 11.74 10.71
C ALA A 461 -16.83 12.05 11.64
N ARG A 462 -17.12 12.79 12.71
CA ARG A 462 -16.16 13.01 13.80
C ARG A 462 -16.01 11.73 14.64
N GLU A 463 -14.85 11.55 15.23
CA GLU A 463 -14.49 10.37 16.01
C GLU A 463 -15.50 10.06 17.14
N ASP A 464 -16.00 11.10 17.82
CA ASP A 464 -17.02 10.95 18.87
C ASP A 464 -18.31 10.29 18.36
N LYS A 465 -18.75 10.64 17.14
CA LYS A 465 -19.92 10.01 16.50
C LYS A 465 -19.61 8.59 16.03
N ILE A 466 -18.41 8.37 15.50
CA ILE A 466 -17.95 7.06 15.03
C ILE A 466 -17.95 6.07 16.17
N LEU A 467 -17.33 6.44 17.29
CA LEU A 467 -17.25 5.61 18.50
C LEU A 467 -18.58 5.45 19.23
N ASN A 468 -19.59 6.26 18.92
CA ASN A 468 -20.95 6.11 19.44
C ASN A 468 -21.86 5.28 18.53
N SER A 469 -21.45 4.94 17.31
CA SER A 469 -22.19 4.05 16.42
C SER A 469 -22.18 2.61 16.95
N ASP A 470 -23.35 2.01 17.12
CA ASP A 470 -23.49 0.66 17.69
C ASP A 470 -22.81 -0.40 16.81
N GLU A 471 -22.92 -0.29 15.47
CA GLU A 471 -22.30 -1.25 14.57
C GLU A 471 -20.76 -1.18 14.64
N ILE A 472 -20.21 0.03 14.75
CA ILE A 472 -18.76 0.22 14.92
C ILE A 472 -18.29 -0.26 16.28
N LYS A 473 -19.02 0.03 17.36
CA LYS A 473 -18.74 -0.50 18.72
C LYS A 473 -18.72 -2.03 18.72
N ASN A 474 -19.71 -2.64 18.08
CA ASN A 474 -19.80 -4.10 17.98
C ASN A 474 -18.58 -4.70 17.27
N MET A 475 -18.12 -4.09 16.17
CA MET A 475 -16.92 -4.52 15.45
C MET A 475 -15.66 -4.37 16.30
N ILE A 476 -15.45 -3.19 16.93
CA ILE A 476 -14.28 -2.95 17.79
C ILE A 476 -14.24 -3.95 18.96
N THR A 477 -15.40 -4.21 19.59
CA THR A 477 -15.51 -5.16 20.70
C THR A 477 -15.28 -6.60 20.22
N ALA A 478 -15.81 -6.97 19.06
CA ALA A 478 -15.63 -8.31 18.50
C ALA A 478 -14.15 -8.58 18.15
N PHE A 479 -13.46 -7.62 17.55
CA PHE A 479 -12.03 -7.77 17.17
C PHE A 479 -11.10 -7.77 18.40
N GLY A 480 -11.44 -7.04 19.46
CA GLY A 480 -10.68 -7.00 20.70
C GLY A 480 -9.40 -6.18 20.69
N CYS A 481 -8.95 -5.71 19.52
CA CYS A 481 -7.67 -5.00 19.34
C CYS A 481 -7.72 -3.48 19.58
N GLY A 482 -8.90 -2.93 19.95
CA GLY A 482 -9.06 -1.49 20.14
C GLY A 482 -9.07 -0.70 18.82
N VAL A 483 -8.96 0.64 18.92
CA VAL A 483 -8.98 1.54 17.76
C VAL A 483 -8.19 2.82 18.06
N GLY A 484 -7.60 3.46 17.06
CA GLY A 484 -6.82 4.70 17.19
C GLY A 484 -5.62 4.53 18.13
N SER A 485 -5.47 5.43 19.11
CA SER A 485 -4.37 5.39 20.09
C SER A 485 -4.35 4.16 21.00
N ASN A 486 -5.47 3.45 21.11
CA ASN A 486 -5.60 2.22 21.93
C ASN A 486 -5.52 0.95 21.08
N PHE A 487 -5.17 1.07 19.80
CA PHE A 487 -5.02 -0.09 18.93
C PHE A 487 -3.80 -0.93 19.33
N ASP A 488 -4.04 -2.22 19.54
CA ASP A 488 -3.01 -3.20 19.91
C ASP A 488 -3.25 -4.50 19.12
N ILE A 489 -2.46 -4.71 18.09
CA ILE A 489 -2.59 -5.85 17.18
C ILE A 489 -2.43 -7.20 17.90
N THR A 490 -1.69 -7.25 19.02
CA THR A 490 -1.48 -8.48 19.79
C THR A 490 -2.75 -8.99 20.46
N LYS A 491 -3.76 -8.14 20.58
CA LYS A 491 -5.07 -8.47 21.15
C LYS A 491 -6.13 -8.84 20.12
N LEU A 492 -5.73 -8.90 18.84
CA LEU A 492 -6.65 -9.29 17.78
C LEU A 492 -7.14 -10.72 17.99
N ARG A 493 -8.47 -10.90 17.98
CA ARG A 493 -9.13 -12.20 18.28
C ARG A 493 -9.25 -13.11 17.06
N TYR A 494 -9.15 -12.57 15.85
CA TYR A 494 -9.33 -13.31 14.60
C TYR A 494 -8.29 -12.86 13.57
N HIS A 495 -7.44 -13.78 13.11
CA HIS A 495 -6.43 -13.45 12.08
C HIS A 495 -7.00 -13.43 10.65
N LYS A 496 -8.32 -13.63 10.49
CA LYS A 496 -9.03 -13.34 9.24
C LYS A 496 -10.34 -12.62 9.55
N ILE A 497 -10.47 -11.41 9.04
CA ILE A 497 -11.68 -10.61 9.09
C ILE A 497 -12.25 -10.59 7.67
N ILE A 498 -13.35 -11.26 7.45
CA ILE A 498 -13.91 -11.53 6.12
C ILE A 498 -15.18 -10.70 5.92
N ILE A 499 -15.13 -9.77 4.97
CA ILE A 499 -16.29 -8.98 4.56
C ILE A 499 -17.12 -9.84 3.61
N MET A 500 -18.38 -10.09 3.96
CA MET A 500 -19.31 -10.90 3.19
C MET A 500 -20.62 -10.12 2.99
N THR A 501 -20.72 -9.41 1.87
CA THR A 501 -21.84 -8.55 1.48
C THR A 501 -22.53 -9.11 0.24
N ASP A 502 -23.78 -8.69 0.02
CA ASP A 502 -24.54 -9.04 -1.17
C ASP A 502 -23.84 -8.58 -2.46
N ALA A 503 -24.14 -9.24 -3.57
CA ALA A 503 -23.54 -8.93 -4.87
C ALA A 503 -24.20 -7.73 -5.57
N ASP A 504 -25.07 -7.00 -4.89
CA ASP A 504 -25.79 -5.83 -5.40
C ASP A 504 -25.08 -4.50 -5.10
N VAL A 505 -25.69 -3.39 -5.52
CA VAL A 505 -25.14 -2.04 -5.33
C VAL A 505 -25.09 -1.62 -3.85
N ASP A 506 -26.00 -2.12 -3.02
CA ASP A 506 -26.04 -1.82 -1.59
C ASP A 506 -24.93 -2.58 -0.86
N GLY A 507 -24.71 -3.86 -1.17
CA GLY A 507 -23.61 -4.65 -0.65
C GLY A 507 -22.24 -4.10 -1.07
N ALA A 508 -22.10 -3.64 -2.32
CA ALA A 508 -20.89 -2.94 -2.76
C ALA A 508 -20.65 -1.65 -1.97
N HIS A 509 -21.70 -0.90 -1.63
CA HIS A 509 -21.61 0.30 -0.80
C HIS A 509 -21.22 -0.04 0.65
N ILE A 510 -21.82 -1.07 1.26
CA ILE A 510 -21.48 -1.53 2.62
C ILE A 510 -20.02 -1.98 2.68
N ARG A 511 -19.55 -2.73 1.68
CA ARG A 511 -18.14 -3.12 1.56
C ARG A 511 -17.23 -1.89 1.52
N THR A 512 -17.58 -0.87 0.72
CA THR A 512 -16.81 0.37 0.63
C THR A 512 -16.78 1.12 1.96
N LEU A 513 -17.90 1.19 2.70
CA LEU A 513 -17.95 1.80 4.03
C LEU A 513 -17.07 1.05 5.03
N LEU A 514 -17.09 -0.28 5.03
CA LEU A 514 -16.23 -1.12 5.87
C LEU A 514 -14.75 -0.91 5.53
N LEU A 515 -14.38 -0.91 4.25
CA LEU A 515 -13.01 -0.65 3.82
C LEU A 515 -12.55 0.75 4.23
N THR A 516 -13.44 1.77 4.16
CA THR A 516 -13.16 3.12 4.66
C THR A 516 -12.87 3.11 6.15
N PHE A 517 -13.66 2.38 6.94
CA PHE A 517 -13.45 2.22 8.38
C PHE A 517 -12.10 1.53 8.69
N PHE A 518 -11.79 0.42 8.05
CA PHE A 518 -10.51 -0.27 8.23
C PHE A 518 -9.33 0.62 7.82
N TYR A 519 -9.43 1.30 6.69
CA TYR A 519 -8.37 2.18 6.21
C TYR A 519 -8.12 3.38 7.13
N ARG A 520 -9.17 4.02 7.67
CA ARG A 520 -9.03 5.23 8.50
C ARG A 520 -8.71 4.96 9.96
N PHE A 521 -9.18 3.85 10.51
CA PHE A 521 -9.14 3.58 11.96
C PHE A 521 -8.40 2.31 12.36
N MET A 522 -8.18 1.40 11.43
CA MET A 522 -7.55 0.10 11.68
C MET A 522 -6.60 -0.30 10.56
N THR A 523 -5.85 0.65 9.99
CA THR A 523 -4.89 0.43 8.91
C THR A 523 -3.95 -0.75 9.16
N PRO A 524 -3.41 -0.96 10.38
CA PRO A 524 -2.55 -2.10 10.66
C PRO A 524 -3.20 -3.47 10.44
N LEU A 525 -4.53 -3.57 10.43
CA LEU A 525 -5.22 -4.83 10.07
C LEU A 525 -5.12 -5.13 8.57
N ILE A 526 -5.11 -4.10 7.72
CA ILE A 526 -4.93 -4.26 6.28
C ILE A 526 -3.45 -4.56 5.98
N GLU A 527 -2.54 -3.80 6.56
CA GLU A 527 -1.08 -3.96 6.40
C GLU A 527 -0.60 -5.32 6.89
N GLY A 528 -1.13 -5.81 8.02
CA GLY A 528 -0.86 -7.14 8.54
C GLY A 528 -1.55 -8.28 7.77
N GLY A 529 -2.37 -7.96 6.74
CA GLY A 529 -3.00 -8.96 5.88
C GLY A 529 -4.18 -9.70 6.51
N TYR A 530 -4.84 -9.12 7.50
CA TYR A 530 -5.95 -9.77 8.23
C TYR A 530 -7.32 -9.51 7.61
N VAL A 531 -7.47 -8.59 6.64
CA VAL A 531 -8.76 -8.21 6.04
C VAL A 531 -8.94 -8.87 4.69
N TYR A 532 -10.10 -9.49 4.50
CA TYR A 532 -10.47 -10.21 3.28
C TYR A 532 -11.88 -9.85 2.82
N ALA A 533 -12.15 -10.02 1.52
CA ALA A 533 -13.48 -10.01 0.94
C ALA A 533 -13.84 -11.40 0.43
N ALA A 534 -14.99 -11.93 0.83
CA ALA A 534 -15.52 -13.17 0.29
C ALA A 534 -16.09 -12.93 -1.11
N GLN A 535 -15.97 -13.93 -1.97
CA GLN A 535 -16.57 -13.95 -3.30
C GLN A 535 -17.63 -15.05 -3.36
N PRO A 536 -18.90 -14.76 -3.04
CA PRO A 536 -19.99 -15.70 -3.27
C PRO A 536 -20.26 -15.87 -4.76
N PRO A 537 -20.82 -17.02 -5.21
CA PRO A 537 -21.19 -17.22 -6.61
C PRO A 537 -22.34 -16.29 -7.02
N LEU A 538 -22.33 -15.86 -8.28
CA LEU A 538 -23.41 -15.07 -8.88
C LEU A 538 -24.55 -15.96 -9.39
N PHE A 539 -24.21 -17.17 -9.86
CA PHE A 539 -25.20 -18.07 -10.46
C PHE A 539 -25.08 -19.49 -9.94
N ARG A 540 -26.22 -20.13 -9.85
CA ARG A 540 -26.39 -21.56 -9.67
C ARG A 540 -26.99 -22.17 -10.94
N VAL A 541 -26.29 -23.10 -11.55
CA VAL A 541 -26.71 -23.81 -12.76
C VAL A 541 -26.97 -25.25 -12.38
N LYS A 542 -28.19 -25.73 -12.58
CA LYS A 542 -28.60 -27.11 -12.27
C LYS A 542 -28.98 -27.84 -13.54
N GLN A 543 -28.37 -29.01 -13.73
CA GLN A 543 -28.70 -29.95 -14.81
C GLN A 543 -29.00 -31.33 -14.20
N GLY A 544 -30.26 -31.69 -14.10
CA GLY A 544 -30.66 -32.92 -13.44
C GLY A 544 -30.32 -32.93 -11.94
N LYS A 545 -29.37 -33.78 -11.53
CA LYS A 545 -28.87 -33.83 -10.15
C LYS A 545 -27.57 -33.03 -9.94
N GLU A 546 -26.90 -32.63 -11.01
CA GLU A 546 -25.66 -31.88 -10.93
C GLU A 546 -25.92 -30.39 -10.70
N ILE A 547 -25.19 -29.79 -9.77
CA ILE A 547 -25.25 -28.37 -9.45
C ILE A 547 -23.86 -27.81 -9.67
N HIS A 548 -23.80 -26.70 -10.42
CA HIS A 548 -22.58 -25.94 -10.67
C HIS A 548 -22.79 -24.51 -10.21
N TYR A 549 -21.73 -23.89 -9.71
CA TYR A 549 -21.72 -22.48 -9.32
C TYR A 549 -20.76 -21.71 -10.21
N THR A 550 -21.13 -20.51 -10.64
CA THR A 550 -20.27 -19.64 -11.45
C THR A 550 -20.23 -18.23 -10.85
N TYR A 551 -19.08 -17.58 -11.02
CA TYR A 551 -18.72 -16.33 -10.33
C TYR A 551 -18.70 -15.12 -11.28
N SER A 552 -18.92 -15.36 -12.57
CA SER A 552 -19.04 -14.32 -13.60
C SER A 552 -19.97 -14.77 -14.74
N ASP A 553 -20.49 -13.79 -15.49
CA ASP A 553 -21.29 -14.06 -16.71
C ASP A 553 -20.49 -14.88 -17.73
N ALA A 554 -19.19 -14.55 -17.90
CA ALA A 554 -18.31 -15.26 -18.83
C ALA A 554 -18.12 -16.74 -18.43
N GLU A 555 -17.98 -17.05 -17.14
CA GLU A 555 -17.92 -18.44 -16.65
C GLU A 555 -19.25 -19.15 -16.88
N GLN A 556 -20.37 -18.47 -16.65
CA GLN A 556 -21.69 -19.02 -16.89
C GLN A 556 -21.90 -19.37 -18.35
N ASP A 557 -21.57 -18.46 -19.27
CA ASP A 557 -21.71 -18.70 -20.71
C ASP A 557 -20.87 -19.88 -21.18
N LYS A 558 -19.64 -19.99 -20.68
CA LYS A 558 -18.75 -21.11 -20.96
C LYS A 558 -19.33 -22.43 -20.45
N LEU A 559 -19.78 -22.47 -19.19
CA LEU A 559 -20.41 -23.63 -18.58
C LEU A 559 -21.68 -24.06 -19.34
N LEU A 560 -22.53 -23.11 -19.72
CA LEU A 560 -23.75 -23.40 -20.50
C LEU A 560 -23.43 -23.97 -21.87
N ALA A 561 -22.39 -23.49 -22.55
CA ALA A 561 -21.93 -24.04 -23.81
C ALA A 561 -21.44 -25.49 -23.64
N GLU A 562 -20.66 -25.78 -22.59
CA GLU A 562 -20.17 -27.13 -22.27
C GLU A 562 -21.33 -28.10 -21.93
N LEU A 563 -22.28 -27.68 -21.10
CA LEU A 563 -23.44 -28.50 -20.71
C LEU A 563 -24.35 -28.80 -21.91
N LYS A 564 -24.59 -27.82 -22.78
CA LYS A 564 -25.35 -27.99 -24.02
C LYS A 564 -24.65 -28.91 -25.04
N ALA A 565 -23.30 -28.87 -25.09
CA ALA A 565 -22.52 -29.75 -25.94
C ALA A 565 -22.59 -31.23 -25.48
N LYS A 566 -22.61 -31.46 -24.15
CA LYS A 566 -22.74 -32.80 -23.57
C LYS A 566 -24.13 -33.41 -23.75
N ASN A 567 -25.19 -32.60 -23.61
CA ASN A 567 -26.59 -33.08 -23.76
C ASN A 567 -27.49 -31.96 -24.24
N LYS A 568 -27.79 -31.95 -25.54
CA LYS A 568 -28.63 -30.92 -26.21
C LYS A 568 -30.07 -30.82 -25.67
N ASN A 569 -30.60 -31.89 -25.08
CA ASN A 569 -31.99 -31.94 -24.62
C ASN A 569 -32.17 -31.87 -23.11
N ALA A 570 -31.11 -31.69 -22.35
CA ALA A 570 -31.19 -31.61 -20.90
C ALA A 570 -31.78 -30.25 -20.47
N LYS A 571 -32.76 -30.31 -19.58
CA LYS A 571 -33.33 -29.09 -18.95
C LYS A 571 -32.24 -28.50 -18.01
N ILE A 572 -31.82 -27.27 -18.29
CA ILE A 572 -30.91 -26.49 -17.46
C ILE A 572 -31.74 -25.45 -16.71
N GLU A 573 -31.61 -25.45 -15.41
CA GLU A 573 -32.23 -24.43 -14.53
C GLU A 573 -31.12 -23.50 -14.06
N ILE A 574 -31.30 -22.18 -14.29
CA ILE A 574 -30.35 -21.14 -13.90
C ILE A 574 -31.03 -20.28 -12.85
N GLN A 575 -30.37 -20.09 -11.71
CA GLN A 575 -30.76 -19.17 -10.68
C GLN A 575 -29.66 -18.13 -10.51
N ARG A 576 -29.98 -16.85 -10.65
CA ARG A 576 -29.08 -15.75 -10.30
C ARG A 576 -29.33 -15.37 -8.84
N TYR A 577 -28.27 -15.30 -8.05
CA TYR A 577 -28.34 -14.82 -6.68
C TYR A 577 -28.18 -13.29 -6.67
N LYS A 578 -29.17 -12.59 -6.12
CA LYS A 578 -29.13 -11.14 -5.90
C LYS A 578 -28.54 -10.79 -4.55
N GLY A 579 -28.68 -11.68 -3.58
CA GLY A 579 -28.12 -11.51 -2.24
C GLY A 579 -27.88 -12.84 -1.54
N LEU A 580 -27.04 -12.79 -0.52
CA LEU A 580 -26.66 -13.94 0.33
C LEU A 580 -27.87 -14.55 1.08
N GLY A 581 -28.91 -13.74 1.31
CA GLY A 581 -30.16 -14.19 1.94
C GLY A 581 -30.99 -15.14 1.07
N GLU A 582 -30.71 -15.26 -0.23
CA GLU A 582 -31.34 -16.21 -1.16
C GLU A 582 -30.66 -17.61 -1.10
N MET A 583 -29.50 -17.71 -0.47
CA MET A 583 -28.76 -18.96 -0.28
C MET A 583 -29.20 -19.62 1.02
N ASP A 584 -29.47 -20.92 0.94
CA ASP A 584 -29.60 -21.71 2.15
C ASP A 584 -28.23 -21.90 2.84
N PHE A 585 -28.24 -22.37 4.07
CA PHE A 585 -27.02 -22.47 4.87
C PHE A 585 -25.99 -23.49 4.30
N ASN A 586 -26.46 -24.54 3.58
CA ASN A 586 -25.56 -25.51 2.94
C ASN A 586 -24.89 -24.88 1.72
N GLN A 587 -25.67 -24.18 0.88
CA GLN A 587 -25.14 -23.48 -0.30
C GLN A 587 -24.10 -22.42 0.10
N LEU A 588 -24.40 -21.65 1.16
CA LEU A 588 -23.47 -20.65 1.65
C LEU A 588 -22.20 -21.27 2.23
N TRP A 589 -22.31 -22.40 2.92
CA TRP A 589 -21.16 -23.17 3.38
C TRP A 589 -20.31 -23.67 2.19
N GLU A 590 -20.91 -24.45 1.30
CA GLU A 590 -20.20 -25.11 0.20
C GLU A 590 -19.49 -24.16 -0.75
N THR A 591 -20.01 -22.95 -0.93
CA THR A 591 -19.48 -21.98 -1.92
C THR A 591 -18.61 -20.87 -1.34
N THR A 592 -18.87 -20.47 -0.08
CA THR A 592 -18.34 -19.21 0.44
C THR A 592 -17.63 -19.33 1.79
N MET A 593 -17.98 -20.33 2.60
CA MET A 593 -17.44 -20.47 3.97
C MET A 593 -16.51 -21.69 4.14
N ASP A 594 -16.67 -22.74 3.34
CA ASP A 594 -15.80 -23.92 3.41
C ASP A 594 -14.36 -23.57 2.99
N TYR A 595 -13.41 -23.89 3.85
CA TYR A 595 -11.98 -23.63 3.67
C TYR A 595 -11.40 -24.19 2.36
N ASN A 596 -11.97 -25.27 1.84
CA ASN A 596 -11.47 -25.98 0.67
C ASN A 596 -12.00 -25.44 -0.66
N HIS A 597 -13.16 -24.74 -0.63
CA HIS A 597 -13.88 -24.39 -1.86
C HIS A 597 -14.08 -22.87 -2.03
N ARG A 598 -13.97 -22.10 -0.95
CA ARG A 598 -14.20 -20.65 -0.97
C ARG A 598 -13.11 -19.86 -1.66
N THR A 599 -13.49 -18.76 -2.27
CA THR A 599 -12.56 -17.76 -2.79
C THR A 599 -12.56 -16.54 -1.89
N LEU A 600 -11.39 -16.16 -1.37
CA LEU A 600 -11.17 -14.96 -0.58
C LEU A 600 -10.17 -14.05 -1.28
N VAL A 601 -10.50 -12.78 -1.42
CA VAL A 601 -9.58 -11.74 -1.89
C VAL A 601 -9.01 -11.01 -0.67
N GLN A 602 -7.69 -11.08 -0.48
CA GLN A 602 -7.01 -10.32 0.57
C GLN A 602 -6.98 -8.84 0.18
N ILE A 603 -7.40 -7.97 1.11
CA ILE A 603 -7.35 -6.52 0.92
C ILE A 603 -5.94 -6.01 1.23
N LYS A 604 -5.37 -5.25 0.31
CA LYS A 604 -4.01 -4.70 0.42
C LYS A 604 -4.02 -3.21 0.09
N ILE A 605 -3.11 -2.46 0.70
CA ILE A 605 -2.80 -1.08 0.35
C ILE A 605 -1.50 -1.12 -0.44
N GLU A 606 -1.58 -0.95 -1.75
CA GLU A 606 -0.38 -0.94 -2.61
C GLU A 606 0.32 0.42 -2.58
N VAL A 607 -0.48 1.49 -2.65
CA VAL A 607 0.00 2.87 -2.63
C VAL A 607 -0.90 3.69 -1.69
N ALA A 608 -0.35 4.15 -0.57
CA ALA A 608 -1.09 4.87 0.47
C ALA A 608 -1.75 6.17 -0.04
N THR A 609 -1.04 6.92 -0.91
CA THR A 609 -1.59 8.14 -1.52
C THR A 609 -2.79 7.88 -2.42
N ALA A 610 -2.75 6.78 -3.16
CA ALA A 610 -3.85 6.36 -4.02
C ALA A 610 -5.07 5.94 -3.21
N ALA A 611 -4.86 5.19 -2.13
CA ALA A 611 -5.93 4.79 -1.23
C ALA A 611 -6.59 6.04 -0.59
N ASP A 612 -5.80 7.00 -0.10
CA ASP A 612 -6.33 8.26 0.45
C ASP A 612 -7.13 9.05 -0.59
N GLU A 613 -6.62 9.18 -1.82
CA GLU A 613 -7.32 9.89 -2.91
C GLU A 613 -8.65 9.23 -3.25
N ILE A 614 -8.69 7.90 -3.34
CA ILE A 614 -9.91 7.15 -3.66
C ILE A 614 -10.95 7.31 -2.54
N PHE A 615 -10.57 7.08 -1.28
CA PHE A 615 -11.52 7.21 -0.16
C PHE A 615 -11.98 8.65 0.00
N THR A 616 -11.09 9.65 -0.11
CA THR A 616 -11.47 11.06 -0.08
C THR A 616 -12.42 11.44 -1.22
N THR A 617 -12.20 10.94 -2.43
CA THR A 617 -13.03 11.23 -3.60
C THR A 617 -14.40 10.56 -3.51
N LEU A 618 -14.42 9.26 -3.19
CA LEU A 618 -15.66 8.49 -3.20
C LEU A 618 -16.51 8.71 -1.96
N MET A 619 -15.87 8.81 -0.79
CA MET A 619 -16.56 8.83 0.51
C MET A 619 -16.57 10.21 1.17
N GLY A 620 -15.81 11.18 0.67
CA GLY A 620 -15.73 12.55 1.18
C GLY A 620 -16.95 13.41 0.86
N ASP A 621 -16.95 14.66 1.33
CA ASP A 621 -18.10 15.59 1.20
C ASP A 621 -18.21 16.25 -0.18
N LYS A 622 -17.09 16.42 -0.89
CA LYS A 622 -17.09 17.09 -2.21
C LYS A 622 -17.73 16.23 -3.29
N VAL A 623 -18.81 16.74 -3.89
CA VAL A 623 -19.57 16.07 -4.95
C VAL A 623 -18.85 16.12 -6.31
N PRO A 624 -18.27 17.27 -6.75
CA PRO A 624 -17.70 17.37 -8.09
C PRO A 624 -16.59 16.34 -8.40
N PRO A 625 -15.61 16.09 -7.51
CA PRO A 625 -14.59 15.07 -7.75
C PRO A 625 -15.18 13.67 -7.89
N ARG A 626 -16.18 13.32 -7.08
CA ARG A 626 -16.87 12.02 -7.15
C ARG A 626 -17.65 11.88 -8.44
N LYS A 627 -18.37 12.91 -8.86
CA LYS A 627 -19.11 12.92 -10.13
C LYS A 627 -18.15 12.68 -11.30
N LYS A 628 -17.04 13.42 -11.34
CA LYS A 628 -16.01 13.25 -12.36
C LYS A 628 -15.43 11.83 -12.36
N PHE A 629 -15.11 11.28 -11.19
CA PHE A 629 -14.61 9.90 -11.07
C PHE A 629 -15.59 8.89 -11.67
N ILE A 630 -16.91 9.05 -11.39
CA ILE A 630 -17.95 8.18 -11.93
C ILE A 630 -18.03 8.32 -13.45
N GLU A 631 -18.01 9.54 -14.00
CA GLU A 631 -18.04 9.80 -15.44
C GLU A 631 -16.81 9.19 -16.15
N ASP A 632 -15.62 9.37 -15.60
CA ASP A 632 -14.37 8.87 -16.17
C ASP A 632 -14.30 7.33 -16.18
N ASN A 633 -14.94 6.67 -15.20
CA ASN A 633 -14.88 5.23 -14.99
C ASN A 633 -16.18 4.49 -15.41
N ALA A 634 -17.21 5.20 -15.88
CA ALA A 634 -18.51 4.61 -16.23
C ALA A 634 -18.41 3.45 -17.25
N LYS A 635 -17.45 3.52 -18.18
CA LYS A 635 -17.21 2.48 -19.19
C LYS A 635 -16.70 1.14 -18.62
N TYR A 636 -16.21 1.14 -17.39
CA TYR A 636 -15.73 -0.07 -16.70
C TYR A 636 -16.77 -0.62 -15.72
N ALA A 637 -17.87 0.09 -15.52
CA ALA A 637 -18.92 -0.34 -14.61
C ALA A 637 -19.73 -1.49 -15.26
N THR A 638 -19.84 -2.59 -14.53
CA THR A 638 -20.82 -3.64 -14.85
C THR A 638 -22.15 -3.18 -14.27
N LEU A 639 -23.06 -2.73 -15.14
CA LEU A 639 -24.39 -2.31 -14.72
C LEU A 639 -25.31 -3.53 -14.70
N ASP A 640 -25.97 -3.73 -13.57
CA ASP A 640 -27.06 -4.68 -13.44
C ASP A 640 -28.36 -3.98 -13.90
N ILE A 641 -28.59 -3.98 -15.23
CA ILE A 641 -29.78 -3.38 -15.86
C ILE A 641 -30.78 -4.48 -16.16
#